data_80bd6ae0a4d424de494d480d81760649
#
_entry.id   80bd6ae0a4d424de494d480d81760649
#
_cell.length_a   1.000
_cell.length_b   1.000
_cell.length_c   1.000
_cell.angle_alpha   90.00
_cell.angle_beta   90.00
_cell.angle_gamma   90.00
#
_symmetry.space_group_name_H-M   'P 1'
#
loop_
_entity.id
_entity.type
_entity.pdbx_description
1 polymer ?
#
loop_
_entity_poly.entity_id
_entity_poly.type
_entity_poly.pdbx_seq_one_letter_code
_entity_poly.pdbx_strand_id
1 'polypeptide(L)'
;MKQGLLTRDWFIGLVVAVAVLVLGYFNVFSSIERSAYDIGVRASTHTPSDKIAVVAIDDISIANIGRWPWPRDKQAQLHALLKEGGARVIGQTTFFFEPQIDPGLKHIKSLIAFYTNSSLAASHKDPELETDLGVLGEKLMQAETELNSDAILAQSLKDAKNVVLAMHFSIGNPLGRPDSDLPEFVQRNRLQNVTPSTFPGNLYPLTAAESLIPIEEVGPFADSVGPLVAYPDIDGGIRAEPLIIDYFGEYYPSQSLLIAARSLNLGPQDIQITRSGVQLGNLNIRTDDMMRMNTFFYTTQDGSPAFPVDSFYDVLQGKIPVSKYKGKIVLIGATATGVGDSQVTPVNANMAPVLTLAHSVSSILNEDFFIEPEWSLEARAGITLVLLLYIMLILPRLKAGSSAFITLCLLACLAIAHYVLMTQHNMWLQLMTPAILLIVGHATITTKRYLLTEQGKAQLDVESAETNRMLGLSLQGQGQLDAAFEKFRRLPPSKESLELLYNLALDFERKRQFHKASSVYVSIKQHDPKFRDIAARMKRSQAMEETVILGGSSSSPGGTLILNKEGVEKPMLGRYQIEKEIGKGAMGAVYLGKDPKISRVVAIKTMALSQEFEGDELRDVKDRFFREAETAGRLNHPNIVT
;
A
#
# COMPACT_ATOMS: atom_id res chain seq x y z
N MET A 1 3.50 -6.30 42.72
CA MET A 1 4.46 -5.26 42.27
C MET A 1 3.71 -4.12 41.60
N LYS A 2 3.91 -2.84 42.04
CA LYS A 2 3.38 -1.67 41.33
C LYS A 2 4.07 -1.61 39.96
N GLN A 3 3.33 -1.83 38.88
CA GLN A 3 3.86 -1.66 37.53
C GLN A 3 4.44 -0.25 37.40
N GLY A 4 5.69 -0.14 36.97
CA GLY A 4 6.33 1.15 36.71
C GLY A 4 5.56 1.91 35.63
N LEU A 5 5.67 3.24 35.59
CA LEU A 5 4.98 4.10 34.62
C LEU A 5 5.21 3.63 33.18
N LEU A 6 6.45 3.23 32.87
CA LEU A 6 6.90 2.77 31.57
C LEU A 6 6.26 1.44 31.08
N THR A 7 5.67 0.66 31.99
CA THR A 7 5.04 -0.63 31.65
C THR A 7 3.53 -0.52 31.49
N ARG A 8 2.93 0.65 31.74
CA ARG A 8 1.48 0.85 31.60
C ARG A 8 1.08 0.99 30.13
N ASP A 9 0.00 0.35 29.72
CA ASP A 9 -0.45 0.31 28.31
C ASP A 9 -0.77 1.70 27.77
N TRP A 10 -1.41 2.57 28.57
CA TRP A 10 -1.70 3.94 28.15
C TRP A 10 -0.44 4.76 27.86
N PHE A 11 0.63 4.57 28.65
CA PHE A 11 1.89 5.28 28.45
C PHE A 11 2.59 4.84 27.16
N ILE A 12 2.59 3.53 26.87
CA ILE A 12 3.13 3.01 25.61
C ILE A 12 2.32 3.52 24.43
N GLY A 13 0.98 3.55 24.55
CA GLY A 13 0.11 4.14 23.52
C GLY A 13 0.44 5.61 23.26
N LEU A 14 0.71 6.39 24.30
CA LEU A 14 1.13 7.79 24.16
C LEU A 14 2.49 7.91 23.45
N VAL A 15 3.48 7.11 23.86
CA VAL A 15 4.83 7.13 23.23
C VAL A 15 4.75 6.79 21.75
N VAL A 16 3.97 5.75 21.38
CA VAL A 16 3.74 5.40 19.97
C VAL A 16 3.07 6.55 19.22
N ALA A 17 2.07 7.18 19.82
CA ALA A 17 1.38 8.30 19.18
C ALA A 17 2.33 9.49 18.93
N VAL A 18 3.11 9.86 19.94
CA VAL A 18 4.12 10.93 19.78
C VAL A 18 5.11 10.58 18.69
N ALA A 19 5.60 9.34 18.65
CA ALA A 19 6.54 8.90 17.62
C ALA A 19 5.92 8.99 16.21
N VAL A 20 4.69 8.48 16.03
CA VAL A 20 3.99 8.55 14.73
C VAL A 20 3.71 9.99 14.32
N LEU A 21 3.29 10.85 15.24
CA LEU A 21 3.03 12.27 14.94
C LEU A 21 4.32 13.02 14.59
N VAL A 22 5.41 12.76 15.27
CA VAL A 22 6.73 13.34 14.94
C VAL A 22 7.20 12.89 13.57
N LEU A 23 7.08 11.59 13.25
CA LEU A 23 7.41 11.07 11.92
C LEU A 23 6.49 11.66 10.84
N GLY A 24 5.20 11.86 11.14
CA GLY A 24 4.25 12.53 10.26
C GLY A 24 4.64 14.00 10.01
N TYR A 25 5.05 14.72 11.03
CA TYR A 25 5.53 16.11 10.91
C TYR A 25 6.76 16.22 9.99
N PHE A 26 7.65 15.23 10.01
CA PHE A 26 8.80 15.15 9.09
C PHE A 26 8.44 14.53 7.72
N ASN A 27 7.17 14.44 7.37
CA ASN A 27 6.67 13.93 6.09
C ASN A 27 7.08 12.49 5.75
N VAL A 28 7.43 11.65 6.73
CA VAL A 28 7.84 10.25 6.49
C VAL A 28 6.73 9.44 5.83
N PHE A 29 5.47 9.77 6.08
CA PHE A 29 4.29 9.08 5.54
C PHE A 29 3.72 9.73 4.28
N SER A 30 4.36 10.77 3.74
CA SER A 30 3.84 11.54 2.60
C SER A 30 3.63 10.69 1.34
N SER A 31 4.52 9.73 1.06
CA SER A 31 4.36 8.81 -0.09
C SER A 31 3.12 7.91 0.05
N ILE A 32 2.79 7.48 1.27
CA ILE A 32 1.59 6.67 1.54
C ILE A 32 0.34 7.53 1.35
N GLU A 33 0.36 8.77 1.85
CA GLU A 33 -0.74 9.72 1.69
C GLU A 33 -1.00 10.04 0.21
N ARG A 34 0.07 10.27 -0.59
CA ARG A 34 -0.05 10.49 -2.03
C ARG A 34 -0.54 9.26 -2.79
N SER A 35 -0.10 8.06 -2.40
CA SER A 35 -0.61 6.83 -2.98
C SER A 35 -2.12 6.65 -2.72
N ALA A 36 -2.59 7.03 -1.53
CA ALA A 36 -4.02 7.03 -1.21
C ALA A 36 -4.79 8.08 -2.01
N TYR A 37 -4.21 9.29 -2.20
CA TYR A 37 -4.74 10.31 -3.08
C TYR A 37 -4.89 9.80 -4.52
N ASP A 38 -3.86 9.17 -5.07
CA ASP A 38 -3.87 8.62 -6.44
C ASP A 38 -4.93 7.54 -6.63
N ILE A 39 -5.18 6.72 -5.60
CA ILE A 39 -6.28 5.74 -5.60
C ILE A 39 -7.63 6.48 -5.65
N GLY A 40 -7.80 7.53 -4.86
CA GLY A 40 -9.00 8.36 -4.86
C GLY A 40 -9.24 9.03 -6.22
N VAL A 41 -8.21 9.62 -6.84
CA VAL A 41 -8.27 10.22 -8.18
C VAL A 41 -8.74 9.19 -9.22
N ARG A 42 -8.11 8.00 -9.23
CA ARG A 42 -8.48 6.92 -10.17
C ARG A 42 -9.91 6.40 -9.98
N ALA A 43 -10.42 6.48 -8.76
CA ALA A 43 -11.78 6.07 -8.44
C ALA A 43 -12.83 7.15 -8.75
N SER A 44 -12.41 8.41 -8.91
CA SER A 44 -13.29 9.53 -9.23
C SER A 44 -13.53 9.60 -10.73
N THR A 45 -14.80 9.79 -11.14
CA THR A 45 -15.18 9.79 -12.55
C THR A 45 -15.96 11.06 -12.87
N HIS A 46 -15.32 11.93 -13.65
CA HIS A 46 -15.96 13.10 -14.27
C HIS A 46 -15.76 13.05 -15.78
N THR A 47 -16.57 13.78 -16.52
CA THR A 47 -16.43 13.92 -17.97
C THR A 47 -15.55 15.10 -18.29
N PRO A 48 -14.47 14.92 -19.09
CA PRO A 48 -13.63 16.05 -19.51
C PRO A 48 -14.39 17.02 -20.38
N SER A 49 -13.91 18.26 -20.48
CA SER A 49 -14.49 19.26 -21.37
C SER A 49 -14.41 18.77 -22.83
N ASP A 50 -15.54 18.74 -23.50
CA ASP A 50 -15.66 18.42 -24.93
C ASP A 50 -15.08 19.50 -25.85
N LYS A 51 -14.73 20.66 -25.28
CA LYS A 51 -14.13 21.81 -26.01
C LYS A 51 -12.63 21.63 -26.29
N ILE A 52 -11.98 20.61 -25.74
CA ILE A 52 -10.53 20.41 -25.85
C ILE A 52 -10.24 19.32 -26.90
N ALA A 53 -9.25 19.56 -27.74
CA ALA A 53 -8.65 18.59 -28.64
C ALA A 53 -7.12 18.73 -28.59
N VAL A 54 -6.40 17.64 -28.79
CA VAL A 54 -4.93 17.62 -28.82
C VAL A 54 -4.45 17.27 -30.22
N VAL A 55 -3.53 18.04 -30.75
CA VAL A 55 -2.79 17.70 -31.97
C VAL A 55 -1.39 17.29 -31.56
N ALA A 56 -1.10 16.03 -31.70
CA ALA A 56 0.06 15.37 -31.16
C ALA A 56 1.21 15.32 -32.16
N ILE A 57 2.39 15.76 -31.75
CA ILE A 57 3.66 15.43 -32.39
C ILE A 57 3.98 13.99 -31.97
N ASP A 58 3.41 13.05 -32.70
CA ASP A 58 3.45 11.62 -32.42
C ASP A 58 4.50 10.88 -33.26
N ASP A 59 4.68 9.58 -33.03
CA ASP A 59 5.63 8.75 -33.77
C ASP A 59 5.30 8.70 -35.26
N ILE A 60 3.99 8.77 -35.63
CA ILE A 60 3.55 8.83 -37.03
C ILE A 60 4.05 10.12 -37.69
N SER A 61 3.92 11.23 -36.98
CA SER A 61 4.38 12.54 -37.45
C SER A 61 5.89 12.56 -37.65
N ILE A 62 6.66 12.00 -36.72
CA ILE A 62 8.13 11.93 -36.82
C ILE A 62 8.55 11.02 -37.98
N ALA A 63 7.90 9.89 -38.16
CA ALA A 63 8.22 8.95 -39.24
C ALA A 63 7.98 9.55 -40.64
N ASN A 64 6.99 10.47 -40.77
CA ASN A 64 6.58 10.98 -42.10
C ASN A 64 7.14 12.40 -42.40
N ILE A 65 7.32 13.23 -41.38
CA ILE A 65 7.87 14.61 -41.56
C ILE A 65 9.40 14.62 -41.46
N GLY A 66 9.95 13.72 -40.64
CA GLY A 66 11.37 13.59 -40.37
C GLY A 66 11.74 13.86 -38.92
N ARG A 67 13.05 13.88 -38.63
CA ARG A 67 13.58 14.02 -37.28
C ARG A 67 13.18 15.34 -36.61
N TRP A 68 12.67 15.27 -35.41
CA TRP A 68 12.41 16.42 -34.54
C TRP A 68 13.73 17.03 -34.01
N PRO A 69 13.85 18.36 -33.81
CA PRO A 69 12.82 19.38 -34.08
C PRO A 69 12.70 19.74 -35.56
N TRP A 70 11.44 19.96 -36.00
CA TRP A 70 11.14 20.35 -37.38
C TRP A 70 11.39 21.86 -37.61
N PRO A 71 11.57 22.26 -38.89
CA PRO A 71 11.50 23.68 -39.29
C PRO A 71 10.16 24.28 -38.83
N ARG A 72 10.22 25.54 -38.38
CA ARG A 72 9.07 26.24 -37.77
C ARG A 72 7.94 26.53 -38.78
N ASP A 73 8.22 26.46 -40.07
CA ASP A 73 7.20 26.51 -41.12
C ASP A 73 6.13 25.40 -40.96
N LYS A 74 6.47 24.23 -40.42
CA LYS A 74 5.51 23.18 -40.16
C LYS A 74 4.51 23.56 -39.06
N GLN A 75 5.00 24.24 -38.03
CA GLN A 75 4.13 24.78 -36.97
C GLN A 75 3.24 25.89 -37.55
N ALA A 76 3.82 26.79 -38.37
CA ALA A 76 3.08 27.85 -39.04
C ALA A 76 1.96 27.33 -39.93
N GLN A 77 2.22 26.25 -40.72
CA GLN A 77 1.22 25.61 -41.55
C GLN A 77 0.07 25.05 -40.69
N LEU A 78 0.38 24.39 -39.56
CA LEU A 78 -0.65 23.89 -38.67
C LEU A 78 -1.47 25.03 -38.06
N HIS A 79 -0.85 26.13 -37.63
CA HIS A 79 -1.58 27.30 -37.11
C HIS A 79 -2.56 27.86 -38.15
N ALA A 80 -2.15 27.95 -39.40
CA ALA A 80 -3.01 28.44 -40.49
C ALA A 80 -4.22 27.49 -40.68
N LEU A 81 -4.01 26.18 -40.73
CA LEU A 81 -5.08 25.19 -40.84
C LEU A 81 -6.05 25.21 -39.66
N LEU A 82 -5.53 25.32 -38.44
CA LEU A 82 -6.39 25.38 -37.23
C LEU A 82 -7.19 26.71 -37.19
N LYS A 83 -6.61 27.78 -37.65
CA LYS A 83 -7.30 29.08 -37.81
C LYS A 83 -8.44 28.97 -38.83
N GLU A 84 -8.16 28.38 -40.01
CA GLU A 84 -9.16 28.11 -41.03
C GLU A 84 -10.28 27.24 -40.51
N GLY A 85 -9.92 26.18 -39.71
CA GLY A 85 -10.86 25.30 -39.01
C GLY A 85 -11.69 25.98 -37.94
N GLY A 86 -11.38 27.24 -37.62
CA GLY A 86 -12.13 28.01 -36.59
C GLY A 86 -11.82 27.61 -35.17
N ALA A 87 -10.59 27.14 -34.88
CA ALA A 87 -10.14 26.91 -33.53
C ALA A 87 -10.25 28.16 -32.68
N ARG A 88 -10.81 28.03 -31.46
CA ARG A 88 -11.04 29.18 -30.58
C ARG A 88 -9.74 29.67 -29.93
N VAL A 89 -8.93 28.77 -29.43
CA VAL A 89 -7.60 29.04 -28.86
C VAL A 89 -6.67 27.91 -29.27
N ILE A 90 -5.44 28.25 -29.57
CA ILE A 90 -4.37 27.29 -29.88
C ILE A 90 -3.32 27.40 -28.77
N GLY A 91 -3.15 26.37 -27.98
CA GLY A 91 -2.12 26.26 -26.94
C GLY A 91 -0.90 25.50 -27.47
N GLN A 92 0.23 26.19 -27.58
CA GLN A 92 1.47 25.62 -28.08
C GLN A 92 2.40 25.28 -26.93
N THR A 93 2.73 24.00 -26.74
CA THR A 93 3.65 23.55 -25.67
C THR A 93 5.11 23.49 -26.12
N THR A 94 5.37 23.60 -27.41
CA THR A 94 6.74 23.68 -27.93
C THR A 94 7.36 25.01 -27.55
N PHE A 95 8.56 24.97 -27.01
CA PHE A 95 9.33 26.16 -26.67
C PHE A 95 10.10 26.70 -27.87
N PHE A 96 10.15 28.04 -27.99
CA PHE A 96 10.86 28.75 -29.04
C PHE A 96 11.91 29.69 -28.44
N PHE A 97 12.81 29.16 -27.63
CA PHE A 97 13.80 29.91 -26.85
C PHE A 97 15.03 30.33 -27.64
N GLU A 98 15.31 29.66 -28.74
CA GLU A 98 16.49 29.93 -29.58
C GLU A 98 16.07 30.15 -31.02
N PRO A 99 16.74 31.06 -31.77
CA PRO A 99 16.50 31.23 -33.20
C PRO A 99 16.78 29.96 -33.98
N GLN A 100 15.92 29.65 -34.95
CA GLN A 100 16.17 28.53 -35.86
C GLN A 100 17.08 28.99 -37.00
N ILE A 101 18.37 28.67 -36.89
CA ILE A 101 19.37 29.10 -37.88
C ILE A 101 19.42 28.03 -38.99
N ASP A 102 18.82 28.36 -40.16
CA ASP A 102 19.07 27.61 -41.39
C ASP A 102 20.47 27.99 -41.94
N PRO A 103 21.36 26.99 -42.22
CA PRO A 103 22.68 27.27 -42.78
C PRO A 103 22.63 28.04 -44.12
N GLY A 104 21.63 27.75 -44.97
CA GLY A 104 21.41 28.42 -46.24
C GLY A 104 21.01 29.90 -46.08
N LEU A 105 20.18 30.19 -45.06
CA LEU A 105 19.72 31.55 -44.79
C LEU A 105 20.88 32.54 -44.54
N LYS A 106 21.92 32.08 -43.80
CA LYS A 106 23.11 32.91 -43.55
C LYS A 106 23.83 33.28 -44.84
N HIS A 107 23.95 32.32 -45.76
CA HIS A 107 24.57 32.57 -47.06
C HIS A 107 23.71 33.49 -47.94
N ILE A 108 22.40 33.27 -47.97
CA ILE A 108 21.44 34.11 -48.71
C ILE A 108 21.49 35.55 -48.18
N LYS A 109 21.46 35.78 -46.86
CA LYS A 109 21.61 37.12 -46.26
C LYS A 109 22.92 37.78 -46.65
N SER A 110 24.03 37.04 -46.72
CA SER A 110 25.31 37.56 -47.19
C SER A 110 25.27 37.93 -48.67
N LEU A 111 24.61 37.12 -49.50
CA LEU A 111 24.42 37.41 -50.92
C LEU A 111 23.53 38.63 -51.13
N ILE A 112 22.45 38.79 -50.40
CA ILE A 112 21.58 39.97 -50.41
C ILE A 112 22.36 41.19 -50.01
N ALA A 113 23.14 41.12 -48.91
CA ALA A 113 23.97 42.23 -48.48
C ALA A 113 25.02 42.61 -49.53
N PHE A 114 25.65 41.66 -50.20
CA PHE A 114 26.56 41.90 -51.31
C PHE A 114 25.81 42.49 -52.49
N TYR A 115 24.68 41.99 -52.92
CA TYR A 115 23.87 42.50 -54.01
C TYR A 115 23.44 43.93 -53.74
N THR A 116 22.87 44.25 -52.58
CA THR A 116 22.38 45.58 -52.24
C THR A 116 23.47 46.63 -52.07
N ASN A 117 24.68 46.26 -51.60
CA ASN A 117 25.80 47.18 -51.38
C ASN A 117 26.75 47.30 -52.58
N SER A 118 26.51 46.50 -53.62
CA SER A 118 27.30 46.51 -54.85
C SER A 118 26.63 47.33 -55.98
N SER A 119 27.36 47.58 -57.07
CA SER A 119 26.80 48.17 -58.27
C SER A 119 25.73 47.30 -58.96
N LEU A 120 25.52 46.06 -58.53
CA LEU A 120 24.54 45.14 -59.12
C LEU A 120 23.08 45.57 -58.87
N ALA A 121 22.82 46.28 -57.74
CA ALA A 121 21.50 46.84 -57.44
C ALA A 121 21.26 48.22 -58.03
N ALA A 122 22.28 48.82 -58.66
CA ALA A 122 22.15 50.12 -59.32
C ALA A 122 21.50 50.02 -60.70
N SER A 123 20.91 51.11 -61.20
CA SER A 123 20.33 51.14 -62.55
C SER A 123 21.43 50.98 -63.63
N HIS A 124 21.19 50.08 -64.58
CA HIS A 124 22.12 49.77 -65.65
C HIS A 124 21.60 50.34 -67.02
N LYS A 125 22.56 50.71 -67.88
CA LYS A 125 22.19 51.17 -69.22
C LYS A 125 21.68 50.13 -70.18
N ASP A 126 21.98 48.88 -69.88
CA ASP A 126 21.50 47.73 -70.63
C ASP A 126 20.17 47.21 -70.02
N PRO A 127 19.03 47.29 -70.74
CA PRO A 127 17.72 46.93 -70.23
C PRO A 127 17.57 45.40 -69.92
N GLU A 128 18.28 44.53 -70.64
CA GLU A 128 18.26 43.07 -70.39
C GLU A 128 19.01 42.81 -69.10
N LEU A 129 20.16 43.36 -68.87
CA LEU A 129 20.96 43.22 -67.65
C LEU A 129 20.23 43.83 -66.42
N GLU A 130 19.56 44.98 -66.55
CA GLU A 130 18.76 45.56 -65.48
C GLU A 130 17.60 44.64 -65.11
N THR A 131 16.94 44.03 -66.05
CA THR A 131 15.85 43.04 -65.81
C THR A 131 16.36 41.78 -65.11
N ASP A 132 17.48 41.19 -65.59
CA ASP A 132 18.06 39.98 -65.03
C ASP A 132 18.57 40.23 -63.61
N LEU A 133 19.18 41.35 -63.31
CA LEU A 133 19.61 41.73 -61.97
C LEU A 133 18.42 41.99 -61.02
N GLY A 134 17.34 42.58 -61.53
CA GLY A 134 16.07 42.70 -60.79
C GLY A 134 15.48 41.34 -60.40
N VAL A 135 15.41 40.44 -61.38
CA VAL A 135 14.95 39.06 -61.11
C VAL A 135 15.85 38.31 -60.13
N LEU A 136 17.18 38.51 -60.19
CA LEU A 136 18.10 37.92 -59.20
C LEU A 136 17.83 38.47 -57.81
N GLY A 137 17.62 39.77 -57.67
CA GLY A 137 17.27 40.43 -56.40
C GLY A 137 15.98 39.89 -55.82
N GLU A 138 14.93 39.75 -56.63
CA GLU A 138 13.67 39.14 -56.24
C GLU A 138 13.84 37.68 -55.77
N LYS A 139 14.60 36.86 -56.53
CA LYS A 139 14.87 35.45 -56.13
C LYS A 139 15.64 35.35 -54.82
N LEU A 140 16.61 36.24 -54.59
CA LEU A 140 17.35 36.27 -53.33
C LEU A 140 16.44 36.64 -52.15
N MET A 141 15.56 37.63 -52.29
CA MET A 141 14.58 38.01 -51.28
C MET A 141 13.53 36.93 -51.07
N GLN A 142 13.08 36.24 -52.14
CA GLN A 142 12.19 35.09 -52.02
C GLN A 142 12.87 33.97 -51.24
N ALA A 143 14.12 33.63 -51.58
CA ALA A 143 14.88 32.59 -50.86
C ALA A 143 15.07 32.93 -49.35
N GLU A 144 15.32 34.23 -49.02
CA GLU A 144 15.37 34.67 -47.64
C GLU A 144 14.04 34.42 -46.92
N THR A 145 12.94 34.79 -47.55
CA THR A 145 11.60 34.62 -46.98
C THR A 145 11.27 33.13 -46.76
N GLU A 146 11.60 32.26 -47.73
CA GLU A 146 11.34 30.82 -47.65
C GLU A 146 12.22 30.12 -46.62
N LEU A 147 13.48 30.54 -46.43
CA LEU A 147 14.40 29.93 -45.47
C LEU A 147 14.27 30.52 -44.05
N ASN A 148 13.61 31.64 -43.88
CA ASN A 148 13.42 32.27 -42.58
C ASN A 148 12.19 31.71 -41.86
N SER A 149 12.34 30.51 -41.35
CA SER A 149 11.25 29.78 -40.66
C SER A 149 10.73 30.51 -39.43
N ASP A 150 11.57 31.32 -38.72
CA ASP A 150 11.14 32.12 -37.57
C ASP A 150 10.18 33.26 -38.02
N ALA A 151 10.48 33.93 -39.12
CA ALA A 151 9.60 34.94 -39.68
C ALA A 151 8.28 34.34 -40.18
N ILE A 152 8.32 33.15 -40.81
CA ILE A 152 7.13 32.41 -41.23
C ILE A 152 6.24 32.09 -40.04
N LEU A 153 6.82 31.58 -38.94
CA LEU A 153 6.09 31.32 -37.71
C LEU A 153 5.49 32.61 -37.11
N ALA A 154 6.30 33.67 -37.02
CA ALA A 154 5.86 34.99 -36.54
C ALA A 154 4.65 35.52 -37.33
N GLN A 155 4.70 35.42 -38.67
CA GLN A 155 3.59 35.82 -39.51
C GLN A 155 2.33 34.97 -39.25
N SER A 156 2.50 33.66 -39.10
CA SER A 156 1.34 32.76 -38.79
C SER A 156 0.68 33.11 -37.46
N LEU A 157 1.46 33.49 -36.44
CA LEU A 157 0.93 33.93 -35.13
C LEU A 157 0.15 35.24 -35.25
N LYS A 158 0.73 36.21 -36.02
CA LYS A 158 0.09 37.50 -36.29
C LYS A 158 -1.24 37.34 -37.03
N ASP A 159 -1.32 36.38 -37.93
CA ASP A 159 -2.54 36.09 -38.70
C ASP A 159 -3.55 35.32 -37.82
N ALA A 160 -3.10 34.35 -37.02
CA ALA A 160 -3.96 33.54 -36.19
C ALA A 160 -4.63 34.32 -35.05
N LYS A 161 -3.90 35.16 -34.32
CA LYS A 161 -4.35 36.04 -33.21
C LYS A 161 -5.02 35.30 -32.03
N ASN A 162 -4.82 34.01 -31.90
CA ASN A 162 -5.42 33.18 -30.88
C ASN A 162 -4.46 32.09 -30.34
N VAL A 163 -3.14 32.29 -30.55
CA VAL A 163 -2.10 31.34 -30.15
C VAL A 163 -1.49 31.76 -28.83
N VAL A 164 -1.53 30.88 -27.85
CA VAL A 164 -0.88 31.03 -26.54
C VAL A 164 0.41 30.18 -26.54
N LEU A 165 1.55 30.87 -26.48
CA LEU A 165 2.87 30.22 -26.45
C LEU A 165 3.29 29.85 -25.03
N ALA A 166 4.08 28.81 -24.94
CA ALA A 166 4.74 28.42 -23.70
C ALA A 166 6.02 29.22 -23.47
N MET A 167 6.27 29.60 -22.23
CA MET A 167 7.56 29.98 -21.67
C MET A 167 7.88 29.09 -20.48
N HIS A 168 9.10 29.10 -19.98
CA HIS A 168 9.48 28.32 -18.82
C HIS A 168 10.02 29.21 -17.70
N PHE A 169 9.58 28.94 -16.46
CA PHE A 169 10.16 29.47 -15.24
C PHE A 169 10.84 28.38 -14.45
N SER A 170 12.11 28.55 -14.10
CA SER A 170 12.84 27.69 -13.17
C SER A 170 12.43 28.06 -11.75
N ILE A 171 11.65 27.16 -11.13
CA ILE A 171 11.15 27.38 -9.76
C ILE A 171 12.31 27.25 -8.77
N GLY A 172 12.44 28.22 -7.89
CA GLY A 172 13.48 28.28 -6.88
C GLY A 172 13.60 29.67 -6.25
N ASN A 173 14.44 29.78 -5.22
CA ASN A 173 14.72 31.08 -4.61
C ASN A 173 15.73 31.86 -5.47
N PRO A 174 15.38 33.04 -5.92
CA PRO A 174 16.30 33.88 -6.72
C PRO A 174 17.53 34.27 -5.89
N LEU A 175 18.71 34.14 -6.49
CA LEU A 175 19.98 34.55 -5.88
C LEU A 175 20.33 36.02 -6.11
N GLY A 176 19.51 36.74 -6.87
CA GLY A 176 19.70 38.17 -7.22
C GLY A 176 18.56 38.64 -8.12
N ARG A 177 18.62 39.86 -8.60
CA ARG A 177 17.70 40.36 -9.63
C ARG A 177 18.28 40.08 -11.02
N PRO A 178 17.43 39.80 -12.04
CA PRO A 178 17.90 39.67 -13.42
C PRO A 178 18.52 40.96 -13.93
N ASP A 179 19.44 40.82 -14.87
CA ASP A 179 20.14 41.98 -15.47
C ASP A 179 19.20 42.86 -16.32
N SER A 180 18.08 42.34 -16.78
CA SER A 180 17.06 43.03 -17.56
C SER A 180 15.65 42.58 -17.18
N ASP A 181 14.69 43.47 -17.30
CA ASP A 181 13.27 43.15 -17.17
C ASP A 181 12.81 42.22 -18.30
N LEU A 182 11.73 41.49 -18.06
CA LEU A 182 11.11 40.66 -19.10
C LEU A 182 10.60 41.56 -20.25
N PRO A 183 10.67 41.10 -21.51
CA PRO A 183 10.15 41.85 -22.65
C PRO A 183 8.66 42.21 -22.53
N GLU A 184 8.24 43.28 -23.18
CA GLU A 184 6.85 43.78 -23.11
C GLU A 184 5.80 42.71 -23.48
N PHE A 185 6.12 41.84 -24.45
CA PHE A 185 5.21 40.76 -24.87
C PHE A 185 4.98 39.69 -23.80
N VAL A 186 5.87 39.58 -22.81
CA VAL A 186 5.68 38.77 -21.63
C VAL A 186 4.98 39.57 -20.52
N GLN A 187 5.46 40.82 -20.27
CA GLN A 187 4.93 41.68 -19.22
C GLN A 187 3.44 41.99 -19.39
N ARG A 188 2.90 42.07 -20.61
CA ARG A 188 1.47 42.28 -20.88
C ARG A 188 0.57 41.16 -20.34
N ASN A 189 1.15 39.97 -20.03
CA ASN A 189 0.42 38.84 -19.48
C ASN A 189 0.47 38.79 -17.94
N ARG A 190 1.19 39.72 -17.28
CA ARG A 190 1.24 39.78 -15.81
C ARG A 190 -0.10 40.19 -15.23
N LEU A 191 -0.37 39.76 -14.01
CA LEU A 191 -1.52 40.20 -13.25
C LEU A 191 -1.38 41.69 -12.88
N GLN A 192 -2.41 42.45 -13.17
CA GLN A 192 -2.41 43.87 -12.84
C GLN A 192 -2.92 44.09 -11.42
N ASN A 193 -2.38 45.09 -10.72
CA ASN A 193 -2.79 45.46 -9.35
C ASN A 193 -2.66 44.34 -8.31
N VAL A 194 -1.78 43.37 -8.55
CA VAL A 194 -1.45 42.29 -7.59
C VAL A 194 -0.09 42.63 -6.98
N THR A 195 -0.04 42.68 -5.66
CA THR A 195 1.16 42.92 -4.86
C THR A 195 1.24 41.84 -3.79
N PRO A 196 2.36 41.65 -3.08
CA PRO A 196 2.44 40.68 -1.98
C PRO A 196 1.32 40.82 -0.93
N SER A 197 0.85 42.07 -0.70
CA SER A 197 -0.25 42.36 0.22
C SER A 197 -1.63 42.00 -0.35
N THR A 198 -1.76 41.70 -1.62
CA THR A 198 -3.01 41.29 -2.26
C THR A 198 -3.35 39.83 -1.91
N PHE A 199 -2.34 39.02 -1.57
CA PHE A 199 -2.55 37.64 -1.21
C PHE A 199 -3.14 37.54 0.21
N PRO A 200 -4.37 37.04 0.38
CA PRO A 200 -5.01 36.95 1.68
C PRO A 200 -4.47 35.74 2.47
N GLY A 201 -4.29 35.95 3.76
CA GLY A 201 -3.88 34.87 4.67
C GLY A 201 -2.45 34.40 4.47
N ASN A 202 -2.27 33.11 4.27
CA ASN A 202 -0.96 32.45 4.09
C ASN A 202 -0.70 32.07 2.62
N LEU A 203 -1.42 32.62 1.67
CA LEU A 203 -1.20 32.31 0.25
C LEU A 203 0.15 32.92 -0.21
N TYR A 204 0.97 32.09 -0.85
CA TYR A 204 2.25 32.49 -1.42
C TYR A 204 2.50 31.71 -2.71
N PRO A 205 2.52 32.38 -3.88
CA PRO A 205 2.84 31.73 -5.14
C PRO A 205 4.25 31.13 -5.13
N LEU A 206 4.46 30.10 -5.96
CA LEU A 206 5.81 29.58 -6.19
C LEU A 206 6.68 30.67 -6.81
N THR A 207 7.89 30.85 -6.26
CA THR A 207 8.87 31.80 -6.78
C THR A 207 9.71 31.20 -7.91
N ALA A 208 9.98 31.98 -8.95
CA ALA A 208 10.86 31.60 -10.04
C ALA A 208 12.17 32.39 -9.95
N ALA A 209 13.29 31.72 -10.17
CA ALA A 209 14.63 32.28 -10.15
C ALA A 209 15.09 32.71 -11.54
N GLU A 210 14.69 31.99 -12.60
CA GLU A 210 15.11 32.20 -13.98
C GLU A 210 13.93 32.06 -14.93
N SER A 211 14.07 32.66 -16.12
CA SER A 211 13.07 32.59 -17.19
C SER A 211 13.71 32.21 -18.52
N LEU A 212 13.04 31.33 -19.26
CA LEU A 212 13.29 31.03 -20.66
C LEU A 212 12.06 31.46 -21.45
N ILE A 213 12.23 32.41 -22.35
CA ILE A 213 11.15 33.08 -23.08
C ILE A 213 11.27 32.85 -24.58
N PRO A 214 10.17 32.92 -25.35
CA PRO A 214 10.25 32.91 -26.79
C PRO A 214 11.13 34.03 -27.31
N ILE A 215 11.81 33.80 -28.45
CA ILE A 215 12.66 34.80 -29.12
C ILE A 215 11.84 36.03 -29.50
N GLU A 216 12.53 37.20 -29.63
CA GLU A 216 11.91 38.47 -29.95
C GLU A 216 11.27 38.52 -31.36
N GLU A 217 11.74 37.67 -32.27
CA GLU A 217 11.17 37.54 -33.61
C GLU A 217 9.79 36.86 -33.61
N VAL A 218 9.46 36.07 -32.55
CA VAL A 218 8.24 35.25 -32.50
C VAL A 218 7.30 35.71 -31.37
N GLY A 219 7.84 35.94 -30.17
CA GLY A 219 7.07 36.24 -28.96
C GLY A 219 6.06 37.38 -29.07
N PRO A 220 6.42 38.56 -29.67
CA PRO A 220 5.51 39.69 -29.78
C PRO A 220 4.22 39.43 -30.55
N PHE A 221 4.23 38.46 -31.47
CA PHE A 221 3.10 38.13 -32.35
C PHE A 221 2.14 37.09 -31.78
N ALA A 222 2.51 36.42 -30.68
CA ALA A 222 1.60 35.55 -29.96
C ALA A 222 0.46 36.36 -29.32
N ASP A 223 -0.72 35.77 -29.16
CA ASP A 223 -1.82 36.40 -28.42
C ASP A 223 -1.46 36.53 -26.92
N SER A 224 -0.91 35.47 -26.36
CA SER A 224 -0.41 35.44 -24.99
C SER A 224 0.82 34.54 -24.87
N VAL A 225 1.66 34.81 -23.85
CA VAL A 225 2.79 33.96 -23.47
C VAL A 225 2.66 33.64 -21.99
N GLY A 226 2.66 32.36 -21.65
CA GLY A 226 2.48 31.94 -20.27
C GLY A 226 3.42 30.80 -19.85
N PRO A 227 3.81 30.76 -18.57
CA PRO A 227 4.66 29.72 -18.04
C PRO A 227 3.98 28.34 -18.09
N LEU A 228 4.66 27.39 -18.72
CA LEU A 228 4.37 25.99 -18.67
C LEU A 228 5.38 25.34 -17.72
N VAL A 229 4.97 25.14 -16.49
CA VAL A 229 5.84 24.65 -15.41
C VAL A 229 5.24 23.39 -14.79
N ALA A 230 5.98 22.31 -14.82
CA ALA A 230 5.67 21.12 -14.04
C ALA A 230 6.34 21.23 -12.66
N TYR A 231 5.57 21.15 -11.61
CA TYR A 231 6.09 21.15 -10.23
C TYR A 231 5.77 19.81 -9.55
N PRO A 232 6.71 18.87 -9.58
CA PRO A 232 6.48 17.54 -9.02
C PRO A 232 6.46 17.57 -7.49
N ASP A 233 5.68 16.68 -6.91
CA ASP A 233 5.69 16.37 -5.49
C ASP A 233 7.00 15.65 -5.08
N ILE A 234 7.19 15.43 -3.78
CA ILE A 234 8.39 14.76 -3.22
C ILE A 234 8.64 13.36 -3.84
N ASP A 235 7.58 12.68 -4.28
CA ASP A 235 7.65 11.36 -4.94
C ASP A 235 7.82 11.44 -6.46
N GLY A 236 8.01 12.65 -7.01
CA GLY A 236 8.15 12.89 -8.44
C GLY A 236 6.85 12.94 -9.23
N GLY A 237 5.70 12.73 -8.58
CA GLY A 237 4.38 12.76 -9.21
C GLY A 237 3.86 14.19 -9.40
N ILE A 238 3.21 14.44 -10.54
CA ILE A 238 2.54 15.70 -10.83
C ILE A 238 1.06 15.56 -10.54
N ARG A 239 0.59 16.28 -9.53
CA ARG A 239 -0.81 16.24 -9.06
C ARG A 239 -1.48 17.61 -9.10
N ALA A 240 -0.68 18.65 -9.08
CA ALA A 240 -1.18 20.01 -9.02
C ALA A 240 -0.52 20.90 -10.06
N GLU A 241 -1.30 21.83 -10.58
CA GLU A 241 -0.89 22.86 -11.55
C GLU A 241 -0.68 24.18 -10.82
N PRO A 242 0.54 24.77 -10.86
CA PRO A 242 0.76 26.13 -10.38
C PRO A 242 -0.02 27.13 -11.27
N LEU A 243 -1.01 27.81 -10.71
CA LEU A 243 -1.81 28.77 -11.49
C LEU A 243 -1.17 30.15 -11.56
N ILE A 244 -0.48 30.57 -10.53
CA ILE A 244 0.20 31.86 -10.42
C ILE A 244 1.64 31.62 -9.99
N ILE A 245 2.57 32.28 -10.64
CA ILE A 245 4.01 32.20 -10.34
C ILE A 245 4.53 33.61 -10.06
N ASP A 246 5.30 33.75 -9.00
CA ASP A 246 6.00 34.98 -8.63
C ASP A 246 7.38 35.04 -9.32
N TYR A 247 7.60 36.05 -10.14
CA TYR A 247 8.89 36.34 -10.71
C TYR A 247 9.33 37.73 -10.26
N PHE A 248 10.17 37.79 -9.25
CA PHE A 248 10.73 39.03 -8.65
C PHE A 248 9.67 40.05 -8.20
N GLY A 249 8.54 39.57 -7.67
CA GLY A 249 7.43 40.41 -7.20
C GLY A 249 6.42 40.77 -8.28
N GLU A 250 6.58 40.27 -9.50
CA GLU A 250 5.61 40.30 -10.58
C GLU A 250 4.93 38.92 -10.72
N TYR A 251 3.62 38.88 -10.90
CA TYR A 251 2.82 37.67 -10.85
C TYR A 251 2.30 37.30 -12.23
N TYR A 252 2.65 36.10 -12.68
CA TYR A 252 2.32 35.59 -14.00
C TYR A 252 1.36 34.38 -13.90
N PRO A 253 0.22 34.42 -14.62
CA PRO A 253 -0.68 33.28 -14.73
C PRO A 253 -0.07 32.19 -15.59
N SER A 254 -0.31 30.92 -15.23
CA SER A 254 0.14 29.75 -15.99
C SER A 254 -0.42 29.73 -17.42
N GLN A 255 0.24 28.98 -18.30
CA GLN A 255 -0.27 28.76 -19.66
C GLN A 255 -1.66 28.15 -19.66
N SER A 256 -1.94 27.19 -18.76
CA SER A 256 -3.27 26.57 -18.59
C SER A 256 -4.35 27.59 -18.25
N LEU A 257 -4.05 28.53 -17.33
CA LEU A 257 -4.98 29.58 -16.91
C LEU A 257 -5.21 30.61 -18.03
N LEU A 258 -4.15 30.99 -18.79
CA LEU A 258 -4.28 31.88 -19.94
C LEU A 258 -5.09 31.25 -21.07
N ILE A 259 -4.88 29.97 -21.39
CA ILE A 259 -5.67 29.25 -22.39
C ILE A 259 -7.14 29.20 -21.98
N ALA A 260 -7.44 28.90 -20.72
CA ALA A 260 -8.80 28.93 -20.21
C ALA A 260 -9.42 30.31 -20.28
N ALA A 261 -8.69 31.37 -19.88
CA ALA A 261 -9.13 32.77 -19.98
C ALA A 261 -9.45 33.17 -21.42
N ARG A 262 -8.54 32.92 -22.37
CA ARG A 262 -8.74 33.23 -23.78
C ARG A 262 -9.91 32.47 -24.38
N SER A 263 -10.13 31.22 -23.97
CA SER A 263 -11.30 30.47 -24.42
C SER A 263 -12.63 31.06 -23.98
N LEU A 264 -12.63 31.85 -22.91
CA LEU A 264 -13.79 32.57 -22.38
C LEU A 264 -13.86 34.03 -22.85
N ASN A 265 -12.94 34.50 -23.73
CA ASN A 265 -12.70 35.89 -24.15
C ASN A 265 -12.32 36.81 -22.97
N LEU A 266 -11.61 36.24 -21.99
CA LEU A 266 -11.06 36.97 -20.84
C LEU A 266 -9.55 37.16 -21.02
N GLY A 267 -8.96 38.05 -20.23
CA GLY A 267 -7.54 38.34 -20.22
C GLY A 267 -6.94 38.30 -18.80
N PRO A 268 -5.63 38.60 -18.67
CA PRO A 268 -4.97 38.67 -17.38
C PRO A 268 -5.62 39.66 -16.39
N GLN A 269 -6.24 40.73 -16.89
CA GLN A 269 -6.97 41.71 -16.09
C GLN A 269 -8.25 41.14 -15.42
N ASP A 270 -8.80 40.07 -15.96
CA ASP A 270 -10.01 39.40 -15.46
C ASP A 270 -9.71 38.29 -14.44
N ILE A 271 -8.41 38.09 -14.15
CA ILE A 271 -7.94 37.12 -13.16
C ILE A 271 -7.76 37.84 -11.82
N GLN A 272 -8.48 37.38 -10.80
CA GLN A 272 -8.46 37.92 -9.45
C GLN A 272 -7.98 36.91 -8.43
N ILE A 273 -7.22 37.37 -7.44
CA ILE A 273 -6.81 36.54 -6.30
C ILE A 273 -7.86 36.61 -5.21
N THR A 274 -8.33 35.46 -4.75
CA THR A 274 -9.30 35.34 -3.67
C THR A 274 -8.70 34.60 -2.48
N ARG A 275 -9.41 34.53 -1.34
CA ARG A 275 -8.96 33.76 -0.17
C ARG A 275 -8.84 32.26 -0.43
N SER A 276 -9.59 31.74 -1.38
CA SER A 276 -9.65 30.31 -1.69
C SER A 276 -8.92 29.92 -2.96
N GLY A 277 -8.24 30.87 -3.62
CA GLY A 277 -7.50 30.61 -4.87
C GLY A 277 -7.67 31.72 -5.91
N VAL A 278 -8.03 31.35 -7.13
CA VAL A 278 -8.09 32.22 -8.31
C VAL A 278 -9.52 32.31 -8.82
N GLN A 279 -10.00 33.53 -9.08
CA GLN A 279 -11.26 33.75 -9.78
C GLN A 279 -10.96 34.19 -11.21
N LEU A 280 -11.58 33.50 -12.19
CA LEU A 280 -11.50 33.83 -13.61
C LEU A 280 -12.92 34.09 -14.13
N GLY A 281 -13.29 35.37 -14.25
CA GLY A 281 -14.66 35.73 -14.57
C GLY A 281 -15.65 35.17 -13.53
N ASN A 282 -16.51 34.22 -13.94
CA ASN A 282 -17.46 33.55 -13.05
C ASN A 282 -16.93 32.25 -12.46
N LEU A 283 -15.76 31.76 -12.89
CA LEU A 283 -15.16 30.53 -12.39
C LEU A 283 -14.37 30.79 -11.10
N ASN A 284 -14.56 29.93 -10.10
CA ASN A 284 -13.84 29.98 -8.83
C ASN A 284 -12.93 28.77 -8.69
N ILE A 285 -11.65 28.94 -8.96
CA ILE A 285 -10.65 27.88 -8.96
C ILE A 285 -9.98 27.86 -7.60
N ARG A 286 -10.22 26.79 -6.84
CA ARG A 286 -9.59 26.62 -5.54
C ARG A 286 -8.17 26.12 -5.67
N THR A 287 -7.29 26.66 -4.84
CA THR A 287 -5.87 26.32 -4.80
C THR A 287 -5.44 25.96 -3.38
N ASP A 288 -4.26 25.37 -3.27
CA ASP A 288 -3.54 25.29 -2.02
C ASP A 288 -2.84 26.64 -1.67
N ASP A 289 -2.10 26.65 -0.55
CA ASP A 289 -1.37 27.84 -0.06
C ASP A 289 -0.30 28.33 -1.05
N MET A 290 0.19 27.47 -1.95
CA MET A 290 1.18 27.80 -2.99
C MET A 290 0.54 28.22 -4.32
N MET A 291 -0.75 28.52 -4.33
CA MET A 291 -1.51 28.87 -5.54
C MET A 291 -1.53 27.75 -6.59
N ARG A 292 -1.47 26.48 -6.15
CA ARG A 292 -1.56 25.30 -7.02
C ARG A 292 -2.96 24.72 -6.96
N MET A 293 -3.53 24.41 -8.12
CA MET A 293 -4.79 23.69 -8.27
C MET A 293 -4.50 22.17 -8.32
N ASN A 294 -5.09 21.38 -7.45
CA ASN A 294 -5.03 19.91 -7.56
C ASN A 294 -5.84 19.47 -8.78
N THR A 295 -5.14 19.19 -9.87
CA THR A 295 -5.73 18.87 -11.17
C THR A 295 -6.59 17.60 -11.10
N PHE A 296 -7.76 17.64 -11.70
CA PHE A 296 -8.57 16.44 -11.90
C PHE A 296 -8.08 15.70 -13.15
N PHE A 297 -7.53 14.50 -12.94
CA PHE A 297 -7.08 13.64 -14.03
C PHE A 297 -8.21 12.73 -14.47
N TYR A 298 -8.81 13.04 -15.62
CA TYR A 298 -9.90 12.27 -16.19
C TYR A 298 -9.40 10.92 -16.71
N THR A 299 -10.18 9.88 -16.50
CA THR A 299 -9.90 8.51 -16.94
C THR A 299 -11.02 8.00 -17.85
N THR A 300 -10.66 7.18 -18.82
CA THR A 300 -11.60 6.42 -19.64
C THR A 300 -11.59 4.96 -19.22
N GLN A 301 -12.71 4.26 -19.42
CA GLN A 301 -12.84 2.85 -19.00
C GLN A 301 -11.95 1.90 -19.81
N ASP A 302 -11.61 2.29 -21.02
CA ASP A 302 -10.78 1.51 -21.95
C ASP A 302 -9.29 1.86 -21.92
N GLY A 303 -8.89 2.83 -21.05
CA GLY A 303 -7.51 3.29 -20.93
C GLY A 303 -7.03 4.19 -22.08
N SER A 304 -7.91 4.60 -22.99
CA SER A 304 -7.61 5.59 -24.03
C SER A 304 -7.39 6.98 -23.41
N PRO A 305 -6.74 7.93 -24.13
CA PRO A 305 -6.66 9.32 -23.68
C PRO A 305 -8.06 9.91 -23.45
N ALA A 306 -8.21 10.66 -22.37
CA ALA A 306 -9.48 11.30 -22.00
C ALA A 306 -9.93 12.38 -23.01
N PHE A 307 -9.01 12.86 -23.82
CA PHE A 307 -9.27 13.88 -24.85
C PHE A 307 -9.03 13.31 -26.24
N PRO A 308 -9.71 13.83 -27.30
CA PRO A 308 -9.39 13.48 -28.68
C PRO A 308 -7.94 13.86 -29.00
N VAL A 309 -7.14 12.91 -29.44
CA VAL A 309 -5.73 13.10 -29.85
C VAL A 309 -5.62 12.78 -31.33
N ASP A 310 -5.20 13.75 -32.11
CA ASP A 310 -5.03 13.67 -33.55
C ASP A 310 -3.54 13.80 -33.91
N SER A 311 -3.07 13.04 -34.91
CA SER A 311 -1.70 13.13 -35.39
C SER A 311 -1.45 14.48 -36.08
N PHE A 312 -0.37 15.18 -35.73
CA PHE A 312 0.06 16.40 -36.37
C PHE A 312 0.21 16.21 -37.91
N TYR A 313 0.82 15.11 -38.32
CA TYR A 313 0.98 14.77 -39.75
C TYR A 313 -0.37 14.59 -40.45
N ASP A 314 -1.31 13.89 -39.86
CA ASP A 314 -2.60 13.63 -40.48
C ASP A 314 -3.46 14.89 -40.62
N VAL A 315 -3.30 15.85 -39.68
CA VAL A 315 -3.94 17.16 -39.80
C VAL A 315 -3.30 17.95 -40.94
N LEU A 316 -1.95 17.98 -41.05
CA LEU A 316 -1.25 18.67 -42.15
C LEU A 316 -1.61 18.10 -43.53
N GLN A 317 -1.81 16.79 -43.62
CA GLN A 317 -2.17 16.12 -44.89
C GLN A 317 -3.68 16.21 -45.23
N GLY A 318 -4.48 16.89 -44.37
CA GLY A 318 -5.91 17.01 -44.60
C GLY A 318 -6.69 15.72 -44.41
N LYS A 319 -6.07 14.66 -43.86
CA LYS A 319 -6.79 13.40 -43.56
C LYS A 319 -7.81 13.61 -42.43
N ILE A 320 -7.53 14.57 -41.54
CA ILE A 320 -8.46 14.99 -40.51
C ILE A 320 -9.03 16.34 -40.92
N PRO A 321 -10.36 16.46 -41.07
CA PRO A 321 -10.97 17.70 -41.49
C PRO A 321 -10.82 18.77 -40.42
N VAL A 322 -10.27 19.94 -40.79
CA VAL A 322 -10.00 21.04 -39.84
C VAL A 322 -11.26 21.61 -39.20
N SER A 323 -12.43 21.41 -39.84
CA SER A 323 -13.73 21.77 -39.27
C SER A 323 -14.05 21.07 -37.94
N LYS A 324 -13.38 19.94 -37.64
CA LYS A 324 -13.42 19.26 -36.34
C LYS A 324 -13.04 20.18 -35.17
N TYR A 325 -12.18 21.15 -35.42
CA TYR A 325 -11.63 22.06 -34.40
C TYR A 325 -12.45 23.35 -34.22
N LYS A 326 -13.58 23.50 -34.92
CA LYS A 326 -14.41 24.68 -34.83
C LYS A 326 -14.87 24.95 -33.39
N GLY A 327 -14.49 26.11 -32.86
CA GLY A 327 -14.84 26.53 -31.50
C GLY A 327 -14.11 25.80 -30.39
N LYS A 328 -13.16 24.90 -30.71
CA LYS A 328 -12.38 24.13 -29.73
C LYS A 328 -11.09 24.83 -29.32
N ILE A 329 -10.62 24.46 -28.15
CA ILE A 329 -9.27 24.71 -27.67
C ILE A 329 -8.40 23.59 -28.22
N VAL A 330 -7.42 23.89 -29.02
CA VAL A 330 -6.51 22.92 -29.61
C VAL A 330 -5.13 23.06 -28.98
N LEU A 331 -4.70 21.98 -28.31
CA LEU A 331 -3.38 21.92 -27.67
C LEU A 331 -2.41 21.17 -28.57
N ILE A 332 -1.29 21.78 -28.87
CA ILE A 332 -0.25 21.19 -29.73
C ILE A 332 0.95 20.84 -28.85
N GLY A 333 1.40 19.58 -28.93
CA GLY A 333 2.57 19.15 -28.17
C GLY A 333 3.03 17.73 -28.47
N ALA A 334 4.20 17.38 -27.96
CA ALA A 334 4.83 16.10 -28.19
C ALA A 334 4.17 14.98 -27.37
N THR A 335 3.90 13.87 -28.05
CA THR A 335 3.51 12.59 -27.44
C THR A 335 4.41 11.43 -27.90
N ALA A 336 5.27 11.69 -28.90
CA ALA A 336 6.17 10.69 -29.43
C ALA A 336 7.23 10.26 -28.40
N THR A 337 7.59 9.01 -28.44
CA THR A 337 8.61 8.43 -27.56
C THR A 337 9.98 9.09 -27.80
N GLY A 338 10.58 9.65 -26.74
CA GLY A 338 11.88 10.32 -26.81
C GLY A 338 11.83 11.76 -27.34
N VAL A 339 10.64 12.34 -27.48
CA VAL A 339 10.44 13.76 -27.76
C VAL A 339 9.68 14.40 -26.60
N GLY A 340 10.36 15.20 -25.82
CA GLY A 340 9.83 15.79 -24.59
C GLY A 340 9.93 14.85 -23.38
N ASP A 341 9.75 15.42 -22.20
CA ASP A 341 9.78 14.69 -20.93
C ASP A 341 8.43 14.02 -20.66
N SER A 342 8.47 12.82 -20.12
CA SER A 342 7.26 12.16 -19.61
C SER A 342 7.02 12.54 -18.15
N GLN A 343 5.77 12.67 -17.77
CA GLN A 343 5.34 13.06 -16.43
C GLN A 343 4.64 11.89 -15.72
N VAL A 344 5.00 11.66 -14.46
CA VAL A 344 4.28 10.73 -13.60
C VAL A 344 3.05 11.45 -13.04
N THR A 345 1.87 10.89 -13.29
CA THR A 345 0.58 11.44 -12.81
C THR A 345 -0.21 10.36 -12.06
N PRO A 346 -1.26 10.70 -11.30
CA PRO A 346 -2.09 9.73 -10.61
C PRO A 346 -2.66 8.62 -11.48
N VAL A 347 -2.89 8.89 -12.78
CA VAL A 347 -3.57 7.97 -13.71
C VAL A 347 -2.62 7.33 -14.73
N ASN A 348 -1.44 7.91 -14.95
CA ASN A 348 -0.47 7.42 -15.93
C ASN A 348 0.96 7.72 -15.49
N ALA A 349 1.83 6.69 -15.51
CA ALA A 349 3.24 6.85 -15.14
C ALA A 349 4.08 7.55 -16.21
N ASN A 350 3.58 7.66 -17.45
CA ASN A 350 4.28 8.26 -18.60
C ASN A 350 3.33 9.16 -19.41
N MET A 351 2.76 10.18 -18.75
CA MET A 351 1.87 11.12 -19.42
C MET A 351 2.68 12.18 -20.17
N ALA A 352 2.30 12.47 -21.41
CA ALA A 352 2.88 13.56 -22.17
C ALA A 352 2.45 14.93 -21.58
N PRO A 353 3.33 15.94 -21.50
CA PRO A 353 3.01 17.24 -20.91
C PRO A 353 1.80 17.95 -21.54
N VAL A 354 1.58 17.78 -22.83
CA VAL A 354 0.39 18.32 -23.52
C VAL A 354 -0.92 17.70 -23.01
N LEU A 355 -0.90 16.43 -22.62
CA LEU A 355 -2.07 15.78 -22.02
C LEU A 355 -2.29 16.26 -20.59
N THR A 356 -1.21 16.43 -19.81
CA THR A 356 -1.32 17.04 -18.47
C THR A 356 -1.93 18.46 -18.57
N LEU A 357 -1.47 19.26 -19.54
CA LEU A 357 -2.04 20.57 -19.81
C LEU A 357 -3.53 20.50 -20.18
N ALA A 358 -3.92 19.48 -20.97
CA ALA A 358 -5.33 19.25 -21.31
C ALA A 358 -6.19 18.96 -20.07
N HIS A 359 -5.67 18.16 -19.15
CA HIS A 359 -6.33 17.91 -17.86
C HIS A 359 -6.45 19.19 -17.03
N SER A 360 -5.37 20.00 -16.93
CA SER A 360 -5.38 21.26 -16.18
C SER A 360 -6.38 22.26 -16.77
N VAL A 361 -6.38 22.45 -18.10
CA VAL A 361 -7.34 23.37 -18.77
C VAL A 361 -8.78 22.88 -18.60
N SER A 362 -9.03 21.57 -18.71
CA SER A 362 -10.36 21.00 -18.49
C SER A 362 -10.82 21.17 -17.04
N SER A 363 -9.92 20.96 -16.08
CA SER A 363 -10.20 21.17 -14.65
C SER A 363 -10.60 22.61 -14.35
N ILE A 364 -9.90 23.58 -14.94
CA ILE A 364 -10.24 25.01 -14.79
C ILE A 364 -11.63 25.31 -15.36
N LEU A 365 -11.92 24.84 -16.57
CA LEU A 365 -13.17 25.16 -17.27
C LEU A 365 -14.41 24.51 -16.67
N ASN A 366 -14.25 23.34 -16.07
CA ASN A 366 -15.33 22.58 -15.44
C ASN A 366 -15.42 22.82 -13.92
N GLU A 367 -14.46 23.55 -13.33
CA GLU A 367 -14.28 23.66 -11.88
C GLU A 367 -14.09 22.27 -11.21
N ASP A 368 -13.45 21.33 -11.93
CA ASP A 368 -13.13 19.98 -11.46
C ASP A 368 -11.72 19.97 -10.85
N PHE A 369 -11.64 19.97 -9.53
CA PHE A 369 -10.37 19.88 -8.81
C PHE A 369 -10.58 19.31 -7.41
N PHE A 370 -9.54 18.70 -6.85
CA PHE A 370 -9.58 18.22 -5.47
C PHE A 370 -9.19 19.35 -4.52
N ILE A 371 -9.96 19.52 -3.46
CA ILE A 371 -9.74 20.58 -2.47
C ILE A 371 -9.34 19.97 -1.12
N GLU A 372 -8.38 20.59 -0.44
CA GLU A 372 -8.18 20.39 0.98
C GLU A 372 -9.06 21.41 1.73
N PRO A 373 -10.08 20.95 2.50
CA PRO A 373 -10.97 21.85 3.23
C PRO A 373 -10.22 22.66 4.28
N GLU A 374 -10.64 23.89 4.57
CA GLU A 374 -10.02 24.73 5.61
C GLU A 374 -10.03 24.09 6.99
N TRP A 375 -11.04 23.23 7.28
CA TRP A 375 -11.16 22.47 8.52
C TRP A 375 -10.40 21.15 8.53
N SER A 376 -9.57 20.86 7.52
CA SER A 376 -8.86 19.58 7.37
C SER A 376 -7.92 19.31 8.54
N LEU A 377 -7.23 20.34 9.04
CA LEU A 377 -6.30 20.25 10.16
C LEU A 377 -7.02 19.87 11.46
N GLU A 378 -8.13 20.54 11.75
CA GLU A 378 -8.96 20.30 12.94
C GLU A 378 -9.58 18.91 12.89
N ALA A 379 -10.09 18.50 11.73
CA ALA A 379 -10.64 17.16 11.54
C ALA A 379 -9.58 16.08 11.76
N ARG A 380 -8.40 16.22 11.16
CA ARG A 380 -7.28 15.28 11.36
C ARG A 380 -6.86 15.22 12.83
N ALA A 381 -6.74 16.37 13.49
CA ALA A 381 -6.42 16.44 14.91
C ALA A 381 -7.49 15.75 15.76
N GLY A 382 -8.78 15.99 15.48
CA GLY A 382 -9.90 15.36 16.17
C GLY A 382 -9.93 13.85 15.99
N ILE A 383 -9.79 13.37 14.76
CA ILE A 383 -9.73 11.93 14.44
C ILE A 383 -8.53 11.28 15.15
N THR A 384 -7.35 11.91 15.06
CA THR A 384 -6.14 11.41 15.72
C THR A 384 -6.31 11.32 17.23
N LEU A 385 -6.94 12.33 17.87
CA LEU A 385 -7.24 12.33 19.31
C LEU A 385 -8.20 11.18 19.67
N VAL A 386 -9.26 10.97 18.91
CA VAL A 386 -10.21 9.87 19.15
C VAL A 386 -9.50 8.51 19.04
N LEU A 387 -8.67 8.31 18.01
CA LEU A 387 -7.90 7.07 17.85
C LEU A 387 -6.86 6.90 18.96
N LEU A 388 -6.22 7.96 19.39
CA LEU A 388 -5.30 7.94 20.54
C LEU A 388 -6.03 7.49 21.83
N LEU A 389 -7.20 8.07 22.11
CA LEU A 389 -8.01 7.67 23.27
C LEU A 389 -8.45 6.20 23.16
N TYR A 390 -8.81 5.74 21.95
CA TYR A 390 -9.10 4.33 21.70
C TYR A 390 -7.89 3.45 22.06
N ILE A 391 -6.70 3.77 21.55
CA ILE A 391 -5.46 3.01 21.78
C ILE A 391 -5.08 3.00 23.26
N MET A 392 -5.22 4.13 23.96
CA MET A 392 -4.79 4.27 25.36
C MET A 392 -5.78 3.67 26.36
N LEU A 393 -7.09 3.84 26.12
CA LEU A 393 -8.11 3.56 27.13
C LEU A 393 -8.95 2.31 26.82
N ILE A 394 -9.31 2.11 25.56
CA ILE A 394 -10.24 1.06 25.16
C ILE A 394 -9.51 -0.23 24.76
N LEU A 395 -8.54 -0.11 23.87
CA LEU A 395 -7.79 -1.25 23.32
C LEU A 395 -7.18 -2.15 24.41
N PRO A 396 -6.57 -1.64 25.49
CA PRO A 396 -6.01 -2.49 26.55
C PRO A 396 -7.04 -3.29 27.35
N ARG A 397 -8.32 -2.87 27.32
CA ARG A 397 -9.41 -3.54 28.06
C ARG A 397 -10.12 -4.61 27.26
N LEU A 398 -9.91 -4.65 25.95
CA LEU A 398 -10.58 -5.58 25.04
C LEU A 398 -9.87 -6.94 24.97
N LYS A 399 -10.63 -7.99 24.68
CA LYS A 399 -10.08 -9.30 24.31
C LYS A 399 -9.44 -9.21 22.91
N ALA A 400 -8.45 -10.06 22.64
CA ALA A 400 -7.68 -10.01 21.38
C ALA A 400 -8.56 -10.03 20.12
N GLY A 401 -9.58 -10.92 20.07
CA GLY A 401 -10.49 -11.00 18.92
C GLY A 401 -11.36 -9.75 18.75
N SER A 402 -11.93 -9.21 19.83
CA SER A 402 -12.76 -8.00 19.78
C SER A 402 -11.94 -6.75 19.46
N SER A 403 -10.70 -6.65 19.97
CA SER A 403 -9.80 -5.54 19.66
C SER A 403 -9.40 -5.52 18.18
N ALA A 404 -9.06 -6.67 17.61
CA ALA A 404 -8.75 -6.81 16.20
C ALA A 404 -9.95 -6.43 15.31
N PHE A 405 -11.15 -6.90 15.66
CA PHE A 405 -12.38 -6.58 14.94
C PHE A 405 -12.69 -5.07 14.95
N ILE A 406 -12.65 -4.43 16.12
CA ILE A 406 -12.92 -2.98 16.23
C ILE A 406 -11.86 -2.18 15.47
N THR A 407 -10.57 -2.54 15.60
CA THR A 407 -9.50 -1.86 14.85
C THR A 407 -9.71 -1.99 13.34
N LEU A 408 -10.09 -3.17 12.85
CA LEU A 408 -10.40 -3.38 11.43
C LEU A 408 -11.60 -2.53 10.99
N CYS A 409 -12.67 -2.45 11.81
CA CYS A 409 -13.82 -1.59 11.53
C CYS A 409 -13.43 -0.10 11.46
N LEU A 410 -12.56 0.38 12.36
CA LEU A 410 -12.07 1.75 12.35
C LEU A 410 -11.22 2.03 11.10
N LEU A 411 -10.33 1.12 10.71
CA LEU A 411 -9.55 1.23 9.47
C LEU A 411 -10.46 1.25 8.24
N ALA A 412 -11.46 0.37 8.20
CA ALA A 412 -12.46 0.37 7.13
C ALA A 412 -13.24 1.68 7.08
N CYS A 413 -13.62 2.24 8.23
CA CYS A 413 -14.29 3.54 8.32
C CYS A 413 -13.43 4.67 7.76
N LEU A 414 -12.13 4.72 8.10
CA LEU A 414 -11.18 5.70 7.54
C LEU A 414 -11.03 5.55 6.03
N ALA A 415 -10.91 4.32 5.53
CA ALA A 415 -10.79 4.04 4.10
C ALA A 415 -12.06 4.42 3.33
N ILE A 416 -13.24 4.09 3.87
CA ILE A 416 -14.53 4.47 3.29
C ILE A 416 -14.71 5.98 3.31
N ALA A 417 -14.36 6.64 4.42
CA ALA A 417 -14.43 8.10 4.54
C ALA A 417 -13.53 8.77 3.49
N HIS A 418 -12.28 8.31 3.34
CA HIS A 418 -11.37 8.80 2.30
C HIS A 418 -11.97 8.61 0.90
N TYR A 419 -12.45 7.41 0.60
CA TYR A 419 -13.06 7.09 -0.70
C TYR A 419 -14.27 7.98 -1.00
N VAL A 420 -15.20 8.13 -0.06
CA VAL A 420 -16.42 8.94 -0.23
C VAL A 420 -16.09 10.43 -0.39
N LEU A 421 -15.17 10.95 0.43
CA LEU A 421 -14.76 12.36 0.33
C LEU A 421 -14.12 12.66 -1.04
N MET A 422 -13.25 11.78 -1.53
CA MET A 422 -12.60 11.95 -2.84
C MET A 422 -13.61 11.81 -3.99
N THR A 423 -14.45 10.77 -4.00
CA THR A 423 -15.29 10.45 -5.16
C THR A 423 -16.60 11.20 -5.23
N GLN A 424 -17.16 11.64 -4.10
CA GLN A 424 -18.47 12.32 -4.07
C GLN A 424 -18.35 13.83 -3.82
N HIS A 425 -17.27 14.27 -3.18
CA HIS A 425 -17.13 15.67 -2.76
C HIS A 425 -15.87 16.34 -3.33
N ASN A 426 -15.02 15.62 -4.07
CA ASN A 426 -13.72 16.08 -4.55
C ASN A 426 -12.86 16.67 -3.41
N MET A 427 -13.01 16.14 -2.20
CA MET A 427 -12.29 16.59 -1.01
C MET A 427 -11.17 15.60 -0.63
N TRP A 428 -9.97 16.11 -0.49
CA TRP A 428 -8.83 15.35 0.00
C TRP A 428 -8.60 15.65 1.48
N LEU A 429 -8.85 14.66 2.32
CA LEU A 429 -8.50 14.68 3.72
C LEU A 429 -7.39 13.67 3.99
N GLN A 430 -6.27 14.12 4.52
CA GLN A 430 -5.07 13.30 4.78
C GLN A 430 -5.33 12.35 5.98
N LEU A 431 -5.78 11.13 5.72
CA LEU A 431 -6.18 10.15 6.74
C LEU A 431 -5.18 9.01 6.96
N MET A 432 -4.08 8.96 6.20
CA MET A 432 -3.12 7.85 6.33
C MET A 432 -2.30 7.94 7.61
N THR A 433 -1.93 9.14 8.07
CA THR A 433 -1.24 9.31 9.36
C THR A 433 -2.08 8.78 10.55
N PRO A 434 -3.38 9.11 10.70
CA PRO A 434 -4.27 8.47 11.68
C PRO A 434 -4.40 6.96 11.51
N ALA A 435 -4.47 6.46 10.27
CA ALA A 435 -4.55 5.02 10.00
C ALA A 435 -3.27 4.29 10.43
N ILE A 436 -2.10 4.85 10.14
CA ILE A 436 -0.79 4.32 10.57
C ILE A 436 -0.70 4.31 12.10
N LEU A 437 -1.13 5.39 12.76
CA LEU A 437 -1.20 5.44 14.22
C LEU A 437 -2.03 4.27 14.78
N LEU A 438 -3.19 4.01 14.17
CA LEU A 438 -4.07 2.92 14.60
C LEU A 438 -3.43 1.55 14.41
N ILE A 439 -2.78 1.30 13.27
CA ILE A 439 -2.10 0.04 12.97
C ILE A 439 -0.91 -0.19 13.93
N VAL A 440 -0.01 0.80 14.03
CA VAL A 440 1.20 0.68 14.85
C VAL A 440 0.84 0.60 16.34
N GLY A 441 -0.12 1.40 16.78
CA GLY A 441 -0.62 1.38 18.16
C GLY A 441 -1.23 0.04 18.52
N HIS A 442 -2.11 -0.51 17.66
CA HIS A 442 -2.70 -1.83 17.87
C HIS A 442 -1.62 -2.93 17.90
N ALA A 443 -0.72 -2.95 16.92
CA ALA A 443 0.36 -3.94 16.84
C ALA A 443 1.24 -3.91 18.11
N THR A 444 1.65 -2.72 18.54
CA THR A 444 2.55 -2.56 19.70
C THR A 444 1.89 -3.05 21.00
N ILE A 445 0.64 -2.63 21.26
CA ILE A 445 -0.05 -3.03 22.50
C ILE A 445 -0.38 -4.52 22.48
N THR A 446 -0.81 -5.07 21.36
CA THR A 446 -1.14 -6.48 21.21
C THR A 446 0.09 -7.37 21.38
N THR A 447 1.21 -7.00 20.74
CA THR A 447 2.50 -7.71 20.87
C THR A 447 2.99 -7.69 22.32
N LYS A 448 2.96 -6.53 22.98
CA LYS A 448 3.31 -6.45 24.40
C LYS A 448 2.45 -7.41 25.25
N ARG A 449 1.14 -7.39 25.06
CA ARG A 449 0.21 -8.24 25.82
C ARG A 449 0.48 -9.72 25.57
N TYR A 450 0.73 -10.09 24.32
CA TYR A 450 1.10 -11.46 23.95
C TYR A 450 2.35 -11.91 24.70
N LEU A 451 3.44 -11.12 24.64
CA LEU A 451 4.69 -11.43 25.33
C LEU A 451 4.54 -11.56 26.84
N LEU A 452 3.78 -10.66 27.47
CA LEU A 452 3.50 -10.73 28.91
C LEU A 452 2.65 -11.95 29.29
N THR A 453 1.69 -12.33 28.45
CA THR A 453 0.85 -13.51 28.69
C THR A 453 1.67 -14.80 28.56
N GLU A 454 2.56 -14.87 27.57
CA GLU A 454 3.46 -16.00 27.36
C GLU A 454 4.45 -16.16 28.51
N GLN A 455 5.05 -15.08 28.98
CA GLN A 455 5.92 -15.07 30.16
C GLN A 455 5.17 -15.49 31.43
N GLY A 456 3.95 -14.96 31.61
CA GLY A 456 3.10 -15.35 32.75
C GLY A 456 2.70 -16.81 32.74
N LYS A 457 2.42 -17.37 31.54
CA LYS A 457 2.11 -18.79 31.39
C LYS A 457 3.32 -19.67 31.68
N ALA A 458 4.50 -19.31 31.16
CA ALA A 458 5.74 -20.03 31.47
C ALA A 458 6.06 -20.00 32.97
N GLN A 459 5.82 -18.89 33.65
CA GLN A 459 6.04 -18.77 35.11
C GLN A 459 5.05 -19.61 35.91
N LEU A 460 3.77 -19.63 35.52
CA LEU A 460 2.74 -20.48 36.14
C LEU A 460 3.03 -21.97 35.93
N ASP A 461 3.54 -22.37 34.76
CA ASP A 461 3.94 -23.74 34.47
C ASP A 461 5.10 -24.20 35.38
N VAL A 462 6.09 -23.33 35.61
CA VAL A 462 7.20 -23.59 36.53
C VAL A 462 6.70 -23.70 37.99
N GLU A 463 5.86 -22.78 38.45
CA GLU A 463 5.31 -22.77 39.81
C GLU A 463 4.39 -23.99 40.05
N SER A 464 3.59 -24.34 39.04
CA SER A 464 2.76 -25.56 39.05
C SER A 464 3.62 -26.85 39.11
N ALA A 465 4.72 -26.90 38.34
CA ALA A 465 5.66 -28.01 38.37
C ALA A 465 6.30 -28.18 39.76
N GLU A 466 6.79 -27.08 40.36
CA GLU A 466 7.40 -27.12 41.70
C GLU A 466 6.38 -27.54 42.78
N THR A 467 5.15 -27.05 42.69
CA THR A 467 4.06 -27.46 43.59
C THR A 467 3.75 -28.95 43.46
N ASN A 468 3.65 -29.48 42.24
CA ASN A 468 3.42 -30.90 42.00
C ASN A 468 4.61 -31.74 42.45
N ARG A 469 5.85 -31.26 42.32
CA ARG A 469 7.05 -31.92 42.84
C ARG A 469 7.02 -32.03 44.36
N MET A 470 6.76 -30.94 45.10
CA MET A 470 6.69 -30.94 46.57
C MET A 470 5.57 -31.82 47.09
N LEU A 471 4.37 -31.74 46.49
CA LEU A 471 3.25 -32.58 46.85
C LEU A 471 3.54 -34.08 46.59
N GLY A 472 4.14 -34.36 45.42
CA GLY A 472 4.53 -35.72 45.05
C GLY A 472 5.52 -36.34 46.06
N LEU A 473 6.55 -35.58 46.46
CA LEU A 473 7.53 -36.01 47.48
C LEU A 473 6.87 -36.20 48.86
N SER A 474 5.98 -35.30 49.26
CA SER A 474 5.23 -35.41 50.53
C SER A 474 4.35 -36.69 50.55
N LEU A 475 3.60 -36.94 49.48
CA LEU A 475 2.74 -38.12 49.33
C LEU A 475 3.56 -39.42 49.27
N GLN A 476 4.72 -39.39 48.60
CA GLN A 476 5.65 -40.53 48.56
C GLN A 476 6.17 -40.83 49.98
N GLY A 477 6.58 -39.78 50.75
CA GLY A 477 7.03 -39.93 52.15
C GLY A 477 5.94 -40.46 53.08
N GLN A 478 4.67 -40.16 52.79
CA GLN A 478 3.50 -40.70 53.55
C GLN A 478 3.10 -42.13 53.09
N GLY A 479 3.79 -42.67 52.09
CA GLY A 479 3.50 -43.99 51.57
C GLY A 479 2.30 -44.09 50.62
N GLN A 480 1.72 -42.90 50.21
CA GLN A 480 0.63 -42.77 49.25
C GLN A 480 1.17 -42.75 47.82
N LEU A 481 1.76 -43.88 47.37
CA LEU A 481 2.56 -43.93 46.15
C LEU A 481 1.74 -43.66 44.87
N ASP A 482 0.47 -44.05 44.82
CA ASP A 482 -0.42 -43.79 43.68
C ASP A 482 -0.68 -42.30 43.49
N ALA A 483 -0.97 -41.61 44.58
CA ALA A 483 -1.17 -40.15 44.55
C ALA A 483 0.12 -39.42 44.21
N ALA A 484 1.28 -39.92 44.67
CA ALA A 484 2.60 -39.39 44.30
C ALA A 484 2.86 -39.55 42.77
N PHE A 485 2.51 -40.70 42.18
CA PHE A 485 2.62 -40.97 40.76
C PHE A 485 1.84 -39.95 39.91
N GLU A 486 0.57 -39.70 40.28
CA GLU A 486 -0.27 -38.72 39.57
C GLU A 486 0.30 -37.29 39.63
N LYS A 487 1.03 -36.95 40.69
CA LYS A 487 1.72 -35.63 40.79
C LYS A 487 3.00 -35.59 40.00
N PHE A 488 3.85 -36.62 40.07
CA PHE A 488 5.10 -36.66 39.33
C PHE A 488 4.88 -36.80 37.81
N ARG A 489 3.82 -37.48 37.35
CA ARG A 489 3.46 -37.59 35.96
C ARG A 489 3.11 -36.25 35.30
N ARG A 490 2.68 -35.26 36.09
CA ARG A 490 2.39 -33.88 35.62
C ARG A 490 3.60 -32.99 35.53
N LEU A 491 4.77 -33.43 35.96
CA LEU A 491 6.01 -32.69 35.84
C LEU A 491 6.49 -32.70 34.38
N PRO A 492 7.07 -31.59 33.91
CA PRO A 492 7.72 -31.57 32.61
C PRO A 492 8.87 -32.62 32.59
N PRO A 493 9.04 -33.31 31.45
CA PRO A 493 10.08 -34.35 31.34
C PRO A 493 11.47 -33.71 31.46
N SER A 494 12.13 -34.02 32.56
CA SER A 494 13.50 -33.58 32.87
C SER A 494 14.24 -34.75 33.52
N LYS A 495 15.56 -34.68 33.57
CA LYS A 495 16.36 -35.69 34.23
C LYS A 495 15.93 -35.88 35.71
N GLU A 496 15.60 -34.76 36.37
CA GLU A 496 15.13 -34.76 37.76
C GLU A 496 13.74 -35.41 37.90
N SER A 497 12.78 -35.11 37.02
CA SER A 497 11.45 -35.71 37.08
C SER A 497 11.48 -37.21 36.77
N LEU A 498 12.35 -37.64 35.85
CA LEU A 498 12.56 -39.08 35.60
C LEU A 498 13.22 -39.78 36.78
N GLU A 499 14.10 -39.10 37.53
CA GLU A 499 14.67 -39.65 38.79
C GLU A 499 13.64 -39.79 39.88
N LEU A 500 12.72 -38.84 40.05
CA LEU A 500 11.61 -38.93 40.99
C LEU A 500 10.70 -40.12 40.66
N LEU A 501 10.32 -40.30 39.40
CA LEU A 501 9.55 -41.40 38.91
C LEU A 501 10.30 -42.75 39.11
N TYR A 502 11.60 -42.77 38.86
CA TYR A 502 12.41 -43.97 39.06
C TYR A 502 12.45 -44.38 40.53
N ASN A 503 12.67 -43.42 41.45
CA ASN A 503 12.64 -43.68 42.89
C ASN A 503 11.24 -44.17 43.37
N LEU A 504 10.19 -43.56 42.82
CA LEU A 504 8.82 -44.00 43.10
C LEU A 504 8.58 -45.43 42.63
N ALA A 505 9.09 -45.81 41.44
CA ALA A 505 9.01 -47.18 40.95
C ALA A 505 9.71 -48.18 41.89
N LEU A 506 10.87 -47.79 42.45
CA LEU A 506 11.58 -48.61 43.45
C LEU A 506 10.76 -48.76 44.74
N ASP A 507 10.04 -47.74 45.18
CA ASP A 507 9.18 -47.83 46.36
C ASP A 507 7.98 -48.74 46.11
N PHE A 508 7.40 -48.72 44.89
CA PHE A 508 6.41 -49.72 44.50
C PHE A 508 6.98 -51.16 44.51
N GLU A 509 8.23 -51.37 44.01
CA GLU A 509 8.89 -52.67 44.08
C GLU A 509 9.09 -53.15 45.52
N ARG A 510 9.54 -52.26 46.43
CA ARG A 510 9.71 -52.54 47.86
C ARG A 510 8.42 -52.97 48.53
N LYS A 511 7.28 -52.37 48.12
CA LYS A 511 5.94 -52.77 48.60
C LYS A 511 5.34 -53.97 47.84
N ARG A 512 6.11 -54.66 47.00
CA ARG A 512 5.72 -55.76 46.12
C ARG A 512 4.56 -55.47 45.17
N GLN A 513 4.34 -54.18 44.85
CA GLN A 513 3.35 -53.74 43.87
C GLN A 513 3.96 -53.68 42.47
N PHE A 514 4.40 -54.84 41.96
CA PHE A 514 5.22 -54.93 40.74
C PHE A 514 4.52 -54.42 39.50
N HIS A 515 3.20 -54.57 39.39
CA HIS A 515 2.46 -54.10 38.25
C HIS A 515 2.42 -52.56 38.21
N LYS A 516 2.35 -51.86 39.35
CA LYS A 516 2.41 -50.41 39.46
C LYS A 516 3.82 -49.91 39.17
N ALA A 517 4.85 -50.60 39.68
CA ALA A 517 6.24 -50.31 39.32
C ALA A 517 6.45 -50.40 37.80
N SER A 518 5.92 -51.42 37.15
CA SER A 518 5.95 -51.60 35.71
C SER A 518 5.29 -50.42 34.97
N SER A 519 4.14 -49.94 35.42
CA SER A 519 3.45 -48.79 34.83
C SER A 519 4.27 -47.50 34.93
N VAL A 520 4.96 -47.28 36.06
CA VAL A 520 5.87 -46.13 36.24
C VAL A 520 7.08 -46.25 35.32
N TYR A 521 7.70 -47.45 35.18
CA TYR A 521 8.79 -47.67 34.25
C TYR A 521 8.39 -47.47 32.79
N VAL A 522 7.16 -47.82 32.39
CA VAL A 522 6.62 -47.55 31.07
C VAL A 522 6.54 -46.04 30.83
N SER A 523 6.08 -45.27 31.82
CA SER A 523 6.05 -43.78 31.72
C SER A 523 7.45 -43.18 31.55
N ILE A 524 8.46 -43.69 32.28
CA ILE A 524 9.86 -43.24 32.11
C ILE A 524 10.36 -43.58 30.70
N LYS A 525 10.12 -44.83 30.22
CA LYS A 525 10.54 -45.32 28.91
C LYS A 525 9.97 -44.52 27.75
N GLN A 526 8.75 -43.99 27.91
CA GLN A 526 8.15 -43.10 26.87
C GLN A 526 8.93 -41.83 26.66
N HIS A 527 9.62 -41.32 27.69
CA HIS A 527 10.38 -40.07 27.64
C HIS A 527 11.90 -40.30 27.37
N ASP A 528 12.47 -41.32 28.02
CA ASP A 528 13.85 -41.75 27.81
C ASP A 528 13.98 -43.29 27.86
N PRO A 529 14.03 -43.99 26.71
CA PRO A 529 14.17 -45.43 26.64
C PRO A 529 15.47 -46.00 27.21
N LYS A 530 16.49 -45.16 27.36
CA LYS A 530 17.83 -45.53 27.84
C LYS A 530 18.11 -45.05 29.28
N PHE A 531 17.08 -44.56 29.99
CA PHE A 531 17.26 -44.05 31.34
C PHE A 531 17.65 -45.15 32.29
N ARG A 532 18.85 -45.11 32.88
CA ARG A 532 19.40 -46.06 33.84
C ARG A 532 19.16 -47.54 33.42
N ASP A 533 18.70 -48.39 34.35
CA ASP A 533 18.45 -49.80 34.18
C ASP A 533 16.95 -50.17 34.01
N ILE A 534 16.11 -49.18 33.57
CA ILE A 534 14.66 -49.36 33.47
C ILE A 534 14.26 -50.56 32.60
N ALA A 535 15.00 -50.86 31.53
CA ALA A 535 14.69 -51.96 30.64
C ALA A 535 14.83 -53.31 31.37
N ALA A 536 15.88 -53.48 32.20
CA ALA A 536 16.11 -54.68 33.00
C ALA A 536 15.11 -54.77 34.15
N ARG A 537 14.81 -53.65 34.84
CA ARG A 537 13.84 -53.61 35.93
C ARG A 537 12.43 -53.83 35.44
N MET A 538 12.03 -53.29 34.33
CA MET A 538 10.71 -53.49 33.73
C MET A 538 10.50 -54.97 33.40
N LYS A 539 11.51 -55.62 32.79
CA LYS A 539 11.45 -57.07 32.53
C LYS A 539 11.38 -57.90 33.81
N ARG A 540 12.12 -57.47 34.85
CA ARG A 540 12.08 -58.14 36.18
C ARG A 540 10.73 -57.95 36.88
N SER A 541 10.19 -56.74 36.87
CA SER A 541 8.87 -56.46 37.47
C SER A 541 7.76 -57.22 36.75
N GLN A 542 7.82 -57.32 35.41
CA GLN A 542 6.88 -58.14 34.63
C GLN A 542 7.01 -59.62 34.94
N ALA A 543 8.23 -60.17 35.04
CA ALA A 543 8.45 -61.58 35.41
C ALA A 543 7.97 -61.92 36.86
N MET A 544 8.17 -60.95 37.78
CA MET A 544 7.65 -61.11 39.16
C MET A 544 6.13 -60.96 39.23
N GLU A 545 5.53 -60.16 38.42
CA GLU A 545 4.09 -60.01 38.26
C GLU A 545 3.48 -61.30 37.74
N GLU A 546 4.07 -61.92 36.72
CA GLU A 546 3.67 -63.26 36.22
C GLU A 546 3.85 -64.33 37.25
N THR A 547 4.90 -64.32 38.08
CA THR A 547 5.16 -65.26 39.15
C THR A 547 4.17 -65.10 40.29
N VAL A 548 3.70 -63.93 40.63
CA VAL A 548 2.70 -63.62 41.63
C VAL A 548 1.28 -64.06 41.17
N ILE A 549 1.01 -63.96 39.86
CA ILE A 549 -0.23 -64.45 39.26
C ILE A 549 -0.26 -65.99 39.18
N LEU A 550 0.91 -66.61 38.97
CA LEU A 550 1.04 -68.06 38.78
C LEU A 550 1.46 -68.86 40.06
N GLY A 551 2.00 -68.16 41.09
CA GLY A 551 2.67 -68.82 42.22
C GLY A 551 2.20 -68.42 43.63
N GLY A 552 0.92 -68.25 43.89
CA GLY A 552 0.39 -67.80 45.18
C GLY A 552 -0.68 -68.73 45.71
N SER A 553 -0.24 -69.77 46.52
CA SER A 553 -0.99 -70.47 47.56
C SER A 553 -1.77 -71.72 47.19
N SER A 554 -1.23 -72.80 47.68
CA SER A 554 -1.98 -73.89 48.22
C SER A 554 -3.04 -73.41 49.23
N SER A 555 -4.27 -73.17 48.80
CA SER A 555 -5.53 -73.29 49.52
C SER A 555 -6.62 -72.34 48.99
N SER A 556 -7.20 -72.71 47.87
CA SER A 556 -8.59 -72.39 47.50
C SER A 556 -8.98 -73.11 46.21
N PRO A 557 -10.15 -73.73 46.12
CA PRO A 557 -10.50 -74.54 44.98
C PRO A 557 -11.01 -73.72 43.83
N GLY A 558 -10.25 -73.69 42.76
CA GLY A 558 -10.75 -73.05 41.54
C GLY A 558 -9.75 -72.68 40.43
N GLY A 559 -8.50 -73.02 40.53
CA GLY A 559 -7.53 -72.77 39.45
C GLY A 559 -6.61 -73.97 39.24
N THR A 560 -6.96 -74.87 38.36
CA THR A 560 -6.12 -76.03 38.02
C THR A 560 -5.39 -75.74 36.72
N LEU A 561 -4.04 -75.54 36.82
CA LEU A 561 -3.14 -75.70 35.72
C LEU A 561 -2.75 -77.18 35.61
N ILE A 562 -3.22 -77.88 34.62
CA ILE A 562 -2.77 -79.21 34.26
C ILE A 562 -1.67 -79.01 33.18
N LEU A 563 -0.44 -79.28 33.56
CA LEU A 563 0.67 -79.43 32.65
C LEU A 563 0.66 -80.87 32.08
N ASN A 564 0.13 -81.06 30.90
CA ASN A 564 0.36 -82.24 30.11
C ASN A 564 1.34 -82.03 28.99
N LYS A 565 2.18 -82.98 28.76
CA LYS A 565 3.40 -82.99 27.91
C LYS A 565 3.13 -83.00 26.40
N GLU A 566 2.13 -82.36 25.88
CA GLU A 566 1.96 -82.15 24.43
C GLU A 566 0.72 -81.29 24.22
N GLY A 567 1.00 -79.98 23.96
CA GLY A 567 -0.06 -79.04 23.58
C GLY A 567 -0.29 -77.95 24.62
N VAL A 568 -0.04 -76.70 24.23
CA VAL A 568 -0.31 -75.49 25.04
C VAL A 568 -1.84 -75.33 25.11
N GLU A 569 -2.47 -75.77 26.16
CA GLU A 569 -3.85 -75.41 26.47
C GLU A 569 -3.92 -73.94 26.90
N LYS A 570 -4.81 -73.18 26.26
CA LYS A 570 -5.03 -71.79 26.59
C LYS A 570 -5.54 -71.65 28.03
N PRO A 571 -5.03 -70.69 28.81
CA PRO A 571 -5.43 -70.53 30.21
C PRO A 571 -6.93 -70.21 30.34
N MET A 572 -7.59 -70.80 31.39
CA MET A 572 -9.00 -70.56 31.69
C MET A 572 -9.16 -69.63 32.89
N LEU A 573 -10.03 -68.61 32.78
CA LEU A 573 -10.47 -67.78 33.90
C LEU A 573 -11.98 -68.05 34.17
N GLY A 574 -12.24 -68.82 35.20
CA GLY A 574 -13.59 -69.37 35.43
C GLY A 574 -14.02 -70.25 34.26
N ARG A 575 -15.13 -69.94 33.61
CA ARG A 575 -15.61 -70.66 32.43
C ARG A 575 -15.08 -70.18 31.09
N TYR A 576 -14.32 -69.05 31.06
CA TYR A 576 -13.87 -68.42 29.85
C TYR A 576 -12.44 -68.82 29.51
N GLN A 577 -12.20 -69.15 28.27
CA GLN A 577 -10.86 -69.40 27.73
C GLN A 577 -10.19 -68.06 27.34
N ILE A 578 -9.02 -67.79 27.90
CA ILE A 578 -8.26 -66.58 27.62
C ILE A 578 -7.54 -66.68 26.27
N GLU A 579 -7.77 -65.73 25.39
CA GLU A 579 -7.08 -65.65 24.08
C GLU A 579 -5.85 -64.79 24.11
N LYS A 580 -5.99 -63.56 24.62
CA LYS A 580 -4.87 -62.61 24.75
C LYS A 580 -5.21 -61.48 25.73
N GLU A 581 -4.19 -60.82 26.25
CA GLU A 581 -4.33 -59.56 26.96
C GLU A 581 -4.59 -58.42 25.94
N ILE A 582 -5.62 -57.62 26.18
CA ILE A 582 -6.02 -56.48 25.30
C ILE A 582 -5.77 -55.12 25.93
N GLY A 583 -5.50 -55.08 27.22
CA GLY A 583 -5.13 -53.85 27.90
C GLY A 583 -4.69 -54.12 29.34
N LYS A 584 -3.73 -53.30 29.81
CA LYS A 584 -3.23 -53.32 31.19
C LYS A 584 -3.21 -51.90 31.74
N GLY A 585 -3.78 -51.70 32.90
CA GLY A 585 -3.84 -50.40 33.59
C GLY A 585 -3.34 -50.49 35.03
N ALA A 586 -3.31 -49.36 35.72
CA ALA A 586 -2.83 -49.27 37.11
C ALA A 586 -3.61 -50.14 38.10
N MET A 587 -4.85 -50.51 37.79
CA MET A 587 -5.75 -51.26 38.70
C MET A 587 -6.06 -52.69 38.23
N GLY A 588 -5.45 -53.20 37.15
CA GLY A 588 -5.66 -54.54 36.65
C GLY A 588 -5.46 -54.72 35.16
N ALA A 589 -5.72 -55.94 34.66
CA ALA A 589 -5.58 -56.28 33.26
C ALA A 589 -6.93 -56.67 32.63
N VAL A 590 -7.07 -56.39 31.34
CA VAL A 590 -8.24 -56.78 30.55
C VAL A 590 -7.81 -57.82 29.52
N TYR A 591 -8.49 -58.97 29.54
CA TYR A 591 -8.21 -60.08 28.64
C TYR A 591 -9.35 -60.28 27.65
N LEU A 592 -9.01 -60.69 26.46
CA LEU A 592 -9.95 -61.22 25.50
C LEU A 592 -10.22 -62.69 25.87
N GLY A 593 -11.44 -63.00 26.25
CA GLY A 593 -11.85 -64.37 26.57
C GLY A 593 -12.97 -64.83 25.65
N LYS A 594 -13.09 -66.18 25.50
CA LYS A 594 -14.15 -66.80 24.74
C LYS A 594 -14.88 -67.80 25.64
N ASP A 595 -16.22 -67.78 25.68
CA ASP A 595 -17.03 -68.79 26.33
C ASP A 595 -17.06 -70.03 25.43
N PRO A 596 -16.46 -71.15 25.88
CA PRO A 596 -16.37 -72.38 25.06
C PRO A 596 -17.73 -73.03 24.79
N LYS A 597 -18.76 -72.80 25.63
CA LYS A 597 -20.09 -73.34 25.44
C LYS A 597 -20.94 -72.66 24.39
N ILE A 598 -20.81 -71.37 24.28
CA ILE A 598 -21.63 -70.54 23.37
C ILE A 598 -20.82 -69.78 22.36
N SER A 599 -19.47 -69.95 22.29
CA SER A 599 -18.52 -69.32 21.39
C SER A 599 -18.56 -67.77 21.41
N ARG A 600 -19.08 -67.16 22.47
CA ARG A 600 -19.18 -65.74 22.65
C ARG A 600 -17.83 -65.15 23.10
N VAL A 601 -17.37 -64.11 22.41
CA VAL A 601 -16.17 -63.36 22.79
C VAL A 601 -16.54 -62.30 23.82
N VAL A 602 -15.76 -62.23 24.90
CA VAL A 602 -16.00 -61.31 26.02
C VAL A 602 -14.68 -60.65 26.44
N ALA A 603 -14.77 -59.44 26.95
CA ALA A 603 -13.65 -58.73 27.60
C ALA A 603 -13.72 -59.06 29.11
N ILE A 604 -12.65 -59.63 29.66
CA ILE A 604 -12.56 -59.98 31.05
C ILE A 604 -11.61 -59.06 31.76
N LYS A 605 -12.12 -58.18 32.63
CA LYS A 605 -11.32 -57.30 33.47
C LYS A 605 -10.99 -57.99 34.79
N THR A 606 -9.70 -58.11 35.05
CA THR A 606 -9.23 -58.72 36.32
C THR A 606 -8.60 -57.62 37.19
N MET A 607 -8.78 -57.79 38.51
CA MET A 607 -8.15 -56.91 39.50
C MET A 607 -7.55 -57.78 40.62
N ALA A 608 -6.32 -57.49 40.99
CA ALA A 608 -5.61 -58.19 42.06
C ALA A 608 -5.82 -57.45 43.41
N LEU A 609 -7.08 -57.24 43.79
CA LEU A 609 -7.49 -56.46 44.96
C LEU A 609 -6.88 -56.87 46.27
N SER A 610 -6.76 -58.18 46.48
CA SER A 610 -6.22 -58.74 47.75
C SER A 610 -4.70 -58.55 47.91
N GLN A 611 -4.00 -58.13 46.86
CA GLN A 611 -2.56 -57.91 46.92
C GLN A 611 -2.22 -56.40 47.12
N GLU A 612 -3.19 -55.55 46.90
CA GLU A 612 -3.01 -54.09 46.91
C GLU A 612 -3.71 -53.42 48.10
N PHE A 613 -4.76 -54.05 48.65
CA PHE A 613 -5.58 -53.48 49.72
C PHE A 613 -5.81 -54.53 50.84
N GLU A 614 -5.76 -54.06 52.10
CA GLU A 614 -6.02 -54.91 53.28
C GLU A 614 -7.17 -54.30 54.09
N GLY A 615 -7.93 -55.23 54.81
CA GLY A 615 -8.98 -54.81 55.73
C GLY A 615 -10.21 -54.16 55.09
N ASP A 616 -10.64 -53.03 55.64
CA ASP A 616 -11.86 -52.34 55.23
C ASP A 616 -11.68 -51.63 53.85
N GLU A 617 -10.46 -51.18 53.48
CA GLU A 617 -10.19 -50.68 52.16
C GLU A 617 -10.43 -51.67 51.03
N LEU A 618 -10.13 -52.95 51.28
CA LEU A 618 -10.40 -54.04 50.34
C LEU A 618 -11.91 -54.22 50.07
N ARG A 619 -12.74 -54.03 51.10
CA ARG A 619 -14.19 -54.07 50.96
C ARG A 619 -14.74 -52.93 50.14
N ASP A 620 -14.32 -51.70 50.42
CA ASP A 620 -14.78 -50.52 49.72
C ASP A 620 -14.41 -50.57 48.24
N VAL A 621 -13.22 -51.04 47.91
CA VAL A 621 -12.74 -51.14 46.52
C VAL A 621 -13.48 -52.29 45.78
N LYS A 622 -13.79 -53.44 46.48
CA LYS A 622 -14.63 -54.48 45.91
C LYS A 622 -16.03 -53.97 45.60
N ASP A 623 -16.67 -53.30 46.55
CA ASP A 623 -18.04 -52.80 46.38
C ASP A 623 -18.12 -51.73 45.28
N ARG A 624 -17.09 -50.90 45.12
CA ARG A 624 -17.00 -49.95 44.04
C ARG A 624 -16.84 -50.59 42.66
N PHE A 625 -16.01 -51.63 42.57
CA PHE A 625 -15.83 -52.43 41.35
C PHE A 625 -17.13 -53.18 40.93
N PHE A 626 -17.85 -53.79 41.86
CA PHE A 626 -19.11 -54.42 41.54
C PHE A 626 -20.20 -53.46 41.17
N ARG A 627 -20.25 -52.22 41.75
CA ARG A 627 -21.15 -51.13 41.34
C ARG A 627 -20.88 -50.67 39.94
N GLU A 628 -19.61 -50.51 39.55
CA GLU A 628 -19.24 -50.14 38.18
C GLU A 628 -19.68 -51.22 37.18
N ALA A 629 -19.48 -52.52 37.53
CA ALA A 629 -19.87 -53.61 36.68
C ALA A 629 -21.40 -53.70 36.53
N GLU A 630 -22.14 -53.51 37.62
CA GLU A 630 -23.60 -53.50 37.61
C GLU A 630 -24.18 -52.33 36.82
N THR A 631 -23.58 -51.17 36.93
CA THR A 631 -23.98 -49.97 36.16
C THR A 631 -23.76 -50.19 34.68
N ALA A 632 -22.60 -50.74 34.30
CA ALA A 632 -22.29 -51.05 32.91
C ALA A 632 -23.23 -52.13 32.33
N GLY A 633 -23.57 -53.12 33.12
CA GLY A 633 -24.49 -54.19 32.70
C GLY A 633 -25.96 -53.80 32.56
N ARG A 634 -26.38 -52.66 33.13
CA ARG A 634 -27.73 -52.10 32.98
C ARG A 634 -27.90 -51.15 31.80
N LEU A 635 -26.80 -50.71 31.18
CA LEU A 635 -26.84 -49.81 30.03
C LEU A 635 -27.10 -50.62 28.75
N ASN A 636 -28.30 -50.47 28.21
CA ASN A 636 -28.66 -51.06 26.92
C ASN A 636 -28.90 -49.94 25.89
N HIS A 637 -27.91 -49.69 25.04
CA HIS A 637 -27.98 -48.66 24.00
C HIS A 637 -27.23 -49.12 22.75
N PRO A 638 -27.72 -48.84 21.52
CA PRO A 638 -27.08 -49.30 20.28
C PRO A 638 -25.60 -48.94 20.11
N ASN A 639 -25.15 -47.87 20.74
CA ASN A 639 -23.76 -47.39 20.68
C ASN A 639 -22.93 -47.67 21.94
N ILE A 640 -23.44 -48.51 22.88
CA ILE A 640 -22.74 -48.92 24.09
C ILE A 640 -22.61 -50.46 24.07
N VAL A 641 -21.37 -50.92 24.21
CA VAL A 641 -21.08 -52.36 24.34
C VAL A 641 -21.45 -52.81 25.77
N THR A 642 -22.42 -53.70 25.92
CA THR A 642 -22.84 -54.28 27.18
C THR A 642 -21.98 -55.49 27.56
#